data_1dda99693e8b978e0fe99491be21fb77
#
_entry.id   1dda99693e8b978e0fe99491be21fb77
#
_cell.length_a   1.000
_cell.length_b   1.000
_cell.length_c   1.000
_cell.angle_alpha   90.00
_cell.angle_beta   90.00
_cell.angle_gamma   90.00
#
_symmetry.space_group_name_H-M   'P 1'
#
loop_
_entity.id
_entity.type
_entity.pdbx_description
1 polymer ?
#
loop_
_entity_poly.entity_id
_entity_poly.type
_entity_poly.pdbx_seq_one_letter_code
_entity_poly.pdbx_strand_id
1 'polypeptide(L)'
;MNVITKTVSLPDGRTISIETGKLAKQADGAVMLRMNNTMLLATVCGAKDAAPGTDFMPLQCDYKEKYSAVGRFPGGFTKREGRAGDYEILTSRLVDRALRPLFPSDYHAEVFVNITLFSADGVDMPDALAGFAASAALACTDIPFDGPISEVRVARINGEFVINPTFEQLKGADMDLMVAATEENIMMVEGEMDEVPESALLEALKVAHAAIKPMCQIQKELSKELGKDVKREYCHEVNDEDLRAQVKNDCYQKCYDITKSALEKHERFDAFEAVREEFKVAYAAAHTELTEDELAEKNALIDRYYHDVEKDAMRRCILDEGVRLDGRKTTDIRPIWCEVNPLPGPHGSAIFTRGETQSLSTTTLGTKLDEKMVDDVLDKSYMRFLLHYNFPPFSTGEARAQRGVGRREIGHGHLAWRGLKDQIPADFPYTVRVVSDILESNGSSSMATVCAGTLSLMDAGVPLKAPVSGIAMGLIKNPGEDKYAVLSDILGDEDHLGDMDFKTTGTLKGLTATQMDIKCDGLSYEILEKALAQAKAGREHILGEMMKTMDHPREDYKPHVPRIEAFNIPKEFIGAVIGPGGKIIQGMQEETGATITIEEADGVGKIQVSAPNKESIDAAVAKIRAIVAIPEVGEVYDAKVISIMPYGCFVEFMPSKEGLLHISEISWNRLESVEEAGIKEGDKLQVKLLEIDQKTGKFRLSHKVLTEKPEGWEERPARRPRREDGERRPRREQRD
;
A
#
# COMPACT_ATOMS: atom_id res chain seq x y z
N MET A 1 13.18 27.73 34.17
CA MET A 1 12.85 26.71 33.17
C MET A 1 14.07 26.63 32.25
N ASN A 2 14.80 25.53 32.24
CA ASN A 2 15.98 25.41 31.38
C ASN A 2 15.53 24.78 30.05
N VAL A 3 15.21 25.62 29.05
CA VAL A 3 14.77 25.19 27.73
C VAL A 3 16.00 25.20 26.82
N ILE A 4 16.31 24.06 26.21
CA ILE A 4 17.40 23.90 25.28
C ILE A 4 16.81 23.62 23.89
N THR A 5 17.28 24.33 22.89
CA THR A 5 16.87 24.15 21.49
C THR A 5 18.11 23.92 20.64
N LYS A 6 18.09 22.88 19.83
CA LYS A 6 19.08 22.61 18.78
C LYS A 6 18.39 22.64 17.42
N THR A 7 19.14 23.05 16.40
CA THR A 7 18.61 23.18 15.03
C THR A 7 19.60 22.60 14.03
N VAL A 8 19.08 21.86 13.05
CA VAL A 8 19.83 21.32 11.92
C VAL A 8 19.20 21.79 10.61
N SER A 9 20.03 22.06 9.60
CA SER A 9 19.56 22.45 8.26
C SER A 9 19.57 21.25 7.33
N LEU A 10 18.51 21.09 6.55
CA LEU A 10 18.44 20.16 5.42
C LEU A 10 19.22 20.69 4.22
N PRO A 11 19.59 19.85 3.25
CA PRO A 11 20.32 20.27 2.05
C PRO A 11 19.65 21.39 1.25
N ASP A 12 18.34 21.51 1.29
CA ASP A 12 17.54 22.53 0.62
C ASP A 12 17.34 23.82 1.42
N GLY A 13 17.96 23.91 2.62
CA GLY A 13 17.90 25.08 3.50
C GLY A 13 16.73 25.10 4.48
N ARG A 14 15.77 24.15 4.40
CA ARG A 14 14.76 23.97 5.46
C ARG A 14 15.46 23.56 6.77
N THR A 15 14.84 23.89 7.90
CA THR A 15 15.44 23.61 9.21
C THR A 15 14.52 22.75 10.06
N ILE A 16 15.12 21.85 10.83
CA ILE A 16 14.44 21.04 11.85
C ILE A 16 15.01 21.48 13.21
N SER A 17 14.14 21.79 14.16
CA SER A 17 14.51 22.10 15.54
C SER A 17 14.00 21.06 16.51
N ILE A 18 14.80 20.76 17.53
CA ILE A 18 14.44 19.94 18.68
C ILE A 18 14.51 20.79 19.94
N GLU A 19 13.42 20.83 20.73
CA GLU A 19 13.32 21.59 21.98
C GLU A 19 13.03 20.65 23.15
N THR A 20 13.77 20.77 24.24
CA THR A 20 13.53 20.00 25.47
C THR A 20 13.45 20.88 26.72
N GLY A 21 13.01 20.35 27.86
CA GLY A 21 12.96 21.04 29.14
C GLY A 21 11.69 21.89 29.38
N LYS A 22 10.78 21.98 28.38
CA LYS A 22 9.54 22.76 28.49
C LYS A 22 8.29 21.90 28.73
N LEU A 23 8.12 20.82 27.98
CA LEU A 23 6.95 19.96 27.99
C LEU A 23 7.24 18.58 28.63
N ALA A 24 6.20 17.88 29.04
CA ALA A 24 6.22 16.48 29.50
C ALA A 24 7.33 16.14 30.51
N LYS A 25 7.53 16.99 31.52
CA LYS A 25 8.65 16.91 32.49
C LYS A 25 8.62 15.69 33.42
N GLN A 26 7.57 14.89 33.41
CA GLN A 26 7.50 13.64 34.19
C GLN A 26 8.01 12.42 33.40
N ALA A 27 8.16 12.55 32.07
CA ALA A 27 8.84 11.55 31.28
C ALA A 27 10.36 11.60 31.54
N ASP A 28 11.05 10.48 31.38
CA ASP A 28 12.52 10.42 31.49
C ASP A 28 13.19 11.27 30.43
N GLY A 29 12.62 11.31 29.22
CA GLY A 29 13.01 12.19 28.12
C GLY A 29 11.81 12.71 27.35
N ALA A 30 11.88 13.98 26.93
CA ALA A 30 10.82 14.59 26.13
C ALA A 30 11.42 15.64 25.17
N VAL A 31 11.02 15.58 23.89
CA VAL A 31 11.45 16.50 22.85
C VAL A 31 10.25 16.93 22.03
N MET A 32 10.10 18.24 21.82
CA MET A 32 9.26 18.80 20.76
C MET A 32 10.12 19.01 19.53
N LEU A 33 9.87 18.21 18.48
CA LEU A 33 10.50 18.39 17.18
C LEU A 33 9.60 19.26 16.31
N ARG A 34 10.20 20.18 15.56
CA ARG A 34 9.49 21.07 14.66
C ARG A 34 10.22 21.20 13.33
N MET A 35 9.49 21.02 12.24
CA MET A 35 9.86 21.43 10.88
C MET A 35 8.71 22.26 10.30
N ASN A 36 8.93 23.52 10.02
CA ASN A 36 7.90 24.48 9.60
C ASN A 36 6.68 24.49 10.57
N ASN A 37 5.50 24.10 10.12
CA ASN A 37 4.28 23.96 10.92
C ASN A 37 4.02 22.55 11.42
N THR A 38 4.83 21.58 11.04
CA THR A 38 4.75 20.20 11.52
C THR A 38 5.49 20.07 12.85
N MET A 39 4.79 19.63 13.89
CA MET A 39 5.30 19.51 15.26
C MET A 39 4.96 18.16 15.89
N LEU A 40 5.98 17.44 16.30
CA LEU A 40 5.89 16.14 16.97
C LEU A 40 6.41 16.25 18.40
N LEU A 41 5.62 15.79 19.36
CA LEU A 41 6.09 15.56 20.74
C LEU A 41 6.49 14.08 20.88
N ALA A 42 7.75 13.82 21.11
CA ALA A 42 8.25 12.50 21.49
C ALA A 42 8.54 12.46 22.99
N THR A 43 8.10 11.40 23.66
CA THR A 43 8.34 11.15 25.07
C THR A 43 8.85 9.73 25.27
N VAL A 44 9.75 9.57 26.22
CA VAL A 44 10.32 8.27 26.61
C VAL A 44 10.13 8.06 28.11
N CYS A 45 9.64 6.89 28.48
CA CYS A 45 9.57 6.41 29.85
C CYS A 45 10.17 5.00 29.90
N GLY A 46 11.10 4.76 30.83
CA GLY A 46 11.70 3.44 31.03
C GLY A 46 11.51 2.96 32.46
N ALA A 47 11.23 1.67 32.63
CA ALA A 47 11.26 1.05 33.92
C ALA A 47 12.70 1.14 34.52
N LYS A 48 12.80 1.13 35.87
CA LYS A 48 14.10 1.21 36.52
C LYS A 48 14.86 -0.10 36.44
N ASP A 49 14.13 -1.20 36.53
CA ASP A 49 14.66 -2.57 36.55
C ASP A 49 13.82 -3.46 35.61
N ALA A 50 14.38 -4.59 35.19
CA ALA A 50 13.68 -5.60 34.44
C ALA A 50 12.61 -6.28 35.33
N ALA A 51 11.47 -6.67 34.71
CA ALA A 51 10.52 -7.52 35.40
C ALA A 51 11.10 -8.92 35.60
N PRO A 52 10.81 -9.61 36.75
CA PRO A 52 11.31 -10.95 36.98
C PRO A 52 11.01 -11.93 35.85
N GLY A 53 12.01 -12.63 35.34
CA GLY A 53 11.88 -13.63 34.29
C GLY A 53 11.82 -13.05 32.87
N THR A 54 12.11 -11.76 32.69
CA THR A 54 12.24 -11.16 31.35
C THR A 54 13.65 -11.38 30.81
N ASP A 55 13.75 -11.98 29.63
CA ASP A 55 14.99 -12.34 28.94
C ASP A 55 15.16 -11.63 27.58
N PHE A 56 14.37 -10.60 27.36
CA PHE A 56 14.39 -9.79 26.14
C PHE A 56 14.16 -8.31 26.45
N MET A 57 14.43 -7.44 25.50
CA MET A 57 14.17 -6.00 25.61
C MET A 57 12.72 -5.64 25.24
N PRO A 58 11.85 -5.30 26.22
CA PRO A 58 10.45 -4.96 25.95
C PRO A 58 10.32 -3.49 25.50
N LEU A 59 10.63 -3.22 24.23
CA LEU A 59 10.44 -1.91 23.62
C LEU A 59 9.05 -1.80 23.02
N GLN A 60 8.35 -0.71 23.30
CA GLN A 60 7.12 -0.34 22.61
C GLN A 60 7.23 1.08 22.06
N CYS A 61 7.15 1.20 20.73
CA CYS A 61 7.05 2.47 20.05
C CYS A 61 5.61 2.67 19.55
N ASP A 62 5.03 3.83 19.86
CA ASP A 62 3.71 4.24 19.43
C ASP A 62 3.75 5.61 18.75
N TYR A 63 3.37 5.66 17.49
CA TYR A 63 3.13 6.88 16.74
C TYR A 63 1.64 7.14 16.63
N LYS A 64 1.21 8.39 16.87
CA LYS A 64 -0.19 8.80 16.80
C LYS A 64 -0.36 10.16 16.17
N GLU A 65 -1.40 10.27 15.34
CA GLU A 65 -1.86 11.54 14.79
C GLU A 65 -3.18 11.96 15.43
N LYS A 66 -3.30 13.23 15.76
CA LYS A 66 -4.54 13.80 16.30
C LYS A 66 -5.22 14.66 15.26
N TYR A 67 -6.50 14.48 15.06
CA TYR A 67 -7.29 15.33 14.16
C TYR A 67 -7.24 16.82 14.57
N SER A 68 -7.04 17.09 15.87
CA SER A 68 -6.84 18.45 16.39
C SER A 68 -5.57 19.12 15.85
N ALA A 69 -4.54 18.34 15.42
CA ALA A 69 -3.31 18.88 14.84
C ALA A 69 -3.54 19.65 13.54
N VAL A 70 -4.60 19.33 12.82
CA VAL A 70 -5.03 20.00 11.58
C VAL A 70 -6.39 20.70 11.72
N GLY A 71 -6.87 20.92 12.95
CA GLY A 71 -8.14 21.60 13.22
C GLY A 71 -9.38 20.85 12.75
N ARG A 72 -9.33 19.51 12.65
CA ARG A 72 -10.43 18.64 12.20
C ARG A 72 -11.03 17.84 13.36
N PHE A 73 -12.25 17.35 13.16
CA PHE A 73 -12.88 16.36 14.02
C PHE A 73 -12.72 14.95 13.43
N PRO A 74 -12.51 13.92 14.27
CA PRO A 74 -12.57 12.53 13.81
C PRO A 74 -13.92 12.20 13.15
N GLY A 75 -13.91 11.43 12.07
CA GLY A 75 -15.11 11.08 11.29
C GLY A 75 -16.09 10.14 12.03
N GLY A 76 -15.60 9.32 12.96
CA GLY A 76 -16.40 8.32 13.68
C GLY A 76 -17.50 8.91 14.57
N PHE A 77 -18.44 8.05 15.00
CA PHE A 77 -19.60 8.44 15.80
C PHE A 77 -19.22 9.12 17.12
N THR A 78 -18.19 8.61 17.82
CA THR A 78 -17.75 9.16 19.12
C THR A 78 -16.99 10.48 19.00
N LYS A 79 -16.62 10.90 17.79
CA LYS A 79 -15.79 12.10 17.53
C LYS A 79 -14.50 12.11 18.34
N ARG A 80 -13.92 10.95 18.54
CA ARG A 80 -12.67 10.71 19.26
C ARG A 80 -11.79 9.75 18.47
N GLU A 81 -10.48 9.94 18.53
CA GLU A 81 -9.50 9.00 17.99
C GLU A 81 -9.70 7.62 18.64
N GLY A 82 -9.71 6.58 17.80
CA GLY A 82 -9.93 5.19 18.20
C GLY A 82 -8.63 4.40 18.34
N ARG A 83 -8.64 3.18 17.78
CA ARG A 83 -7.43 2.35 17.63
C ARG A 83 -6.54 2.97 16.56
N ALA A 84 -5.24 2.72 16.67
CA ALA A 84 -4.28 3.15 15.67
C ALA A 84 -4.65 2.62 14.28
N GLY A 85 -4.62 3.50 13.28
CA GLY A 85 -4.80 3.16 11.88
C GLY A 85 -3.57 2.45 11.30
N ASP A 86 -3.71 1.90 10.08
CA ASP A 86 -2.61 1.19 9.40
C ASP A 86 -1.38 2.08 9.27
N TYR A 87 -1.55 3.35 8.89
CA TYR A 87 -0.47 4.32 8.74
C TYR A 87 0.29 4.57 10.06
N GLU A 88 -0.43 4.75 11.18
CA GLU A 88 0.18 4.94 12.51
C GLU A 88 0.93 3.69 12.96
N ILE A 89 0.40 2.49 12.65
CA ILE A 89 1.05 1.21 12.95
C ILE A 89 2.33 1.06 12.12
N LEU A 90 2.30 1.39 10.83
CA LEU A 90 3.46 1.30 9.95
C LEU A 90 4.57 2.26 10.40
N THR A 91 4.24 3.51 10.70
CA THR A 91 5.20 4.49 11.24
C THR A 91 5.78 4.03 12.59
N SER A 92 4.94 3.51 13.49
CA SER A 92 5.43 2.93 14.77
C SER A 92 6.43 1.80 14.55
N ARG A 93 6.21 0.96 13.53
CA ARG A 93 7.11 -0.14 13.18
C ARG A 93 8.44 0.34 12.61
N LEU A 94 8.45 1.40 11.79
CA LEU A 94 9.68 2.00 11.28
C LEU A 94 10.56 2.48 12.44
N VAL A 95 9.98 3.22 13.38
CA VAL A 95 10.67 3.72 14.57
C VAL A 95 11.19 2.57 15.46
N ASP A 96 10.37 1.56 15.76
CA ASP A 96 10.77 0.40 16.57
C ASP A 96 11.98 -0.32 15.96
N ARG A 97 11.92 -0.60 14.65
CA ARG A 97 12.98 -1.32 13.92
C ARG A 97 14.29 -0.52 13.85
N ALA A 98 14.19 0.81 13.79
CA ALA A 98 15.36 1.68 13.79
C ALA A 98 16.03 1.81 15.15
N LEU A 99 15.25 1.78 16.24
CA LEU A 99 15.77 1.97 17.61
C LEU A 99 16.19 0.66 18.27
N ARG A 100 15.42 -0.41 18.10
CA ARG A 100 15.59 -1.69 18.81
C ARG A 100 17.00 -2.27 18.74
N PRO A 101 17.70 -2.30 17.60
CA PRO A 101 19.04 -2.89 17.52
C PRO A 101 20.12 -2.14 18.31
N LEU A 102 19.83 -0.92 18.77
CA LEU A 102 20.78 -0.05 19.49
C LEU A 102 20.62 -0.11 21.00
N PHE A 103 19.71 -0.92 21.51
CA PHE A 103 19.69 -1.26 22.94
C PHE A 103 20.61 -2.44 23.20
N PRO A 104 21.38 -2.42 24.31
CA PRO A 104 22.19 -3.55 24.70
C PRO A 104 21.35 -4.83 24.85
N SER A 105 21.88 -5.97 24.42
CA SER A 105 21.18 -7.25 24.45
C SER A 105 20.80 -7.72 25.84
N ASP A 106 21.57 -7.30 26.85
CA ASP A 106 21.39 -7.59 28.28
C ASP A 106 20.52 -6.56 29.03
N TYR A 107 19.97 -5.56 28.29
CA TYR A 107 19.04 -4.58 28.87
C TYR A 107 17.59 -5.02 28.72
N HIS A 108 16.96 -5.46 29.83
CA HIS A 108 15.62 -6.09 29.79
C HIS A 108 14.53 -5.24 30.47
N ALA A 109 14.78 -3.99 30.84
CA ALA A 109 13.76 -3.10 31.40
C ALA A 109 12.83 -2.58 30.29
N GLU A 110 11.54 -2.46 30.63
CA GLU A 110 10.53 -1.92 29.67
C GLU A 110 10.83 -0.48 29.28
N VAL A 111 10.74 -0.16 27.99
CA VAL A 111 10.86 1.19 27.45
C VAL A 111 9.68 1.50 26.55
N PHE A 112 8.99 2.61 26.83
CA PHE A 112 7.89 3.15 26.05
C PHE A 112 8.30 4.44 25.36
N VAL A 113 8.23 4.46 24.03
CA VAL A 113 8.48 5.63 23.19
C VAL A 113 7.17 6.05 22.56
N ASN A 114 6.66 7.24 22.91
CA ASN A 114 5.42 7.76 22.36
C ASN A 114 5.70 9.01 21.53
N ILE A 115 5.31 8.99 20.26
CA ILE A 115 5.42 10.10 19.32
C ILE A 115 4.01 10.55 18.93
N THR A 116 3.70 11.82 19.14
CA THR A 116 2.37 12.36 18.83
C THR A 116 2.46 13.61 17.99
N LEU A 117 1.72 13.63 16.87
CA LEU A 117 1.55 14.80 16.02
C LEU A 117 0.61 15.81 16.70
N PHE A 118 1.11 17.03 16.97
CA PHE A 118 0.35 18.12 17.60
C PHE A 118 0.04 19.29 16.68
N SER A 119 0.76 19.41 15.55
CA SER A 119 0.51 20.42 14.54
C SER A 119 0.98 19.93 13.18
N ALA A 120 0.18 20.17 12.14
CA ALA A 120 0.56 19.97 10.74
C ALA A 120 -0.33 20.86 9.84
N ASP A 121 0.21 21.20 8.66
CA ASP A 121 -0.51 21.99 7.63
C ASP A 121 -0.73 21.19 6.32
N GLY A 122 -0.32 19.92 6.29
CA GLY A 122 -0.43 19.08 5.11
C GLY A 122 0.65 19.33 4.06
N VAL A 123 1.73 20.03 4.42
CA VAL A 123 2.88 20.26 3.52
C VAL A 123 3.98 19.24 3.79
N ASP A 124 4.53 19.24 5.01
CA ASP A 124 5.60 18.33 5.40
C ASP A 124 5.04 17.01 5.95
N MET A 125 5.70 15.91 5.66
CA MET A 125 5.29 14.56 6.07
C MET A 125 5.81 14.27 7.48
N PRO A 126 4.93 14.07 8.49
CA PRO A 126 5.37 13.92 9.87
C PRO A 126 6.03 12.56 10.17
N ASP A 127 5.70 11.51 9.43
CA ASP A 127 6.32 10.19 9.59
C ASP A 127 7.84 10.21 9.33
N ALA A 128 8.28 11.03 8.36
CA ALA A 128 9.70 11.22 8.05
C ALA A 128 10.52 11.86 9.20
N LEU A 129 9.84 12.35 10.23
CA LEU A 129 10.43 13.03 11.39
C LEU A 129 10.31 12.19 12.68
N ALA A 130 9.55 11.10 12.64
CA ALA A 130 9.18 10.32 13.82
C ALA A 130 10.38 9.63 14.48
N GLY A 131 11.24 8.99 13.68
CA GLY A 131 12.45 8.33 14.18
C GLY A 131 13.44 9.32 14.78
N PHE A 132 13.61 10.50 14.15
CA PHE A 132 14.45 11.56 14.71
C PHE A 132 13.91 12.08 16.05
N ALA A 133 12.60 12.34 16.15
CA ALA A 133 11.97 12.81 17.38
C ALA A 133 12.13 11.77 18.53
N ALA A 134 11.92 10.50 18.22
CA ALA A 134 12.05 9.39 19.15
C ALA A 134 13.50 9.25 19.69
N SER A 135 14.47 9.24 18.78
CA SER A 135 15.88 9.16 19.12
C SER A 135 16.36 10.38 19.94
N ALA A 136 15.91 11.58 19.57
CA ALA A 136 16.23 12.80 20.32
C ALA A 136 15.64 12.77 21.74
N ALA A 137 14.46 12.18 21.94
CA ALA A 137 13.88 11.99 23.27
C ALA A 137 14.68 10.97 24.08
N LEU A 138 15.16 9.86 23.48
CA LEU A 138 16.08 8.90 24.12
C LEU A 138 17.43 9.54 24.47
N ALA A 139 17.96 10.42 23.63
CA ALA A 139 19.19 11.15 23.90
C ALA A 139 19.08 12.08 25.13
N CYS A 140 17.86 12.45 25.51
CA CYS A 140 17.59 13.21 26.75
C CYS A 140 17.51 12.34 28.02
N THR A 141 17.66 11.01 27.91
CA THR A 141 17.56 10.06 29.02
C THR A 141 18.92 9.47 29.39
N ASP A 142 18.99 8.85 30.56
CA ASP A 142 20.11 8.01 30.97
C ASP A 142 19.89 6.52 30.69
N ILE A 143 18.85 6.18 29.93
CA ILE A 143 18.59 4.80 29.50
C ILE A 143 19.72 4.34 28.57
N PRO A 144 20.26 3.12 28.76
CA PRO A 144 21.28 2.54 27.87
C PRO A 144 20.77 2.46 26.43
N PHE A 145 21.45 3.17 25.54
CA PHE A 145 21.09 3.26 24.12
C PHE A 145 22.31 3.70 23.32
N ASP A 146 22.78 2.87 22.39
CA ASP A 146 24.01 3.05 21.61
C ASP A 146 23.78 3.94 20.36
N GLY A 147 22.69 4.69 20.36
CA GLY A 147 22.43 5.72 19.35
C GLY A 147 23.28 6.99 19.53
N PRO A 148 22.89 8.10 18.95
CA PRO A 148 21.59 8.34 18.34
C PRO A 148 21.45 7.83 16.90
N ILE A 149 20.22 7.72 16.47
CA ILE A 149 19.85 7.57 15.07
C ILE A 149 19.12 8.82 14.57
N SER A 150 18.99 8.96 13.27
CA SER A 150 17.93 9.75 12.68
C SER A 150 17.29 9.02 11.51
N GLU A 151 16.15 9.53 11.09
CA GLU A 151 15.36 9.00 9.99
C GLU A 151 15.05 10.13 9.01
N VAL A 152 15.10 9.85 7.72
CA VAL A 152 14.70 10.76 6.66
C VAL A 152 13.92 9.98 5.60
N ARG A 153 13.00 10.67 4.93
CA ARG A 153 12.41 10.20 3.69
C ARG A 153 13.26 10.67 2.51
N VAL A 154 13.54 9.78 1.57
CA VAL A 154 14.23 10.09 0.32
C VAL A 154 13.33 9.76 -0.84
N ALA A 155 13.01 10.75 -1.67
CA ALA A 155 12.33 10.53 -2.93
C ALA A 155 13.27 10.79 -4.11
N ARG A 156 13.06 10.06 -5.21
CA ARG A 156 13.69 10.38 -6.49
C ARG A 156 12.62 10.96 -7.43
N ILE A 157 12.86 12.20 -7.87
CA ILE A 157 11.92 12.98 -8.67
C ILE A 157 12.68 13.47 -9.90
N ASN A 158 12.28 13.05 -11.10
CA ASN A 158 12.97 13.37 -12.35
C ASN A 158 14.48 13.02 -12.34
N GLY A 159 14.83 11.94 -11.61
CA GLY A 159 16.21 11.47 -11.48
C GLY A 159 17.04 12.16 -10.38
N GLU A 160 16.51 13.17 -9.70
CA GLU A 160 17.17 13.87 -8.59
C GLU A 160 16.63 13.38 -7.24
N PHE A 161 17.51 13.31 -6.22
CA PHE A 161 17.13 12.90 -4.87
C PHE A 161 16.73 14.10 -4.02
N VAL A 162 15.57 13.98 -3.35
CA VAL A 162 15.02 15.00 -2.44
C VAL A 162 14.87 14.40 -1.05
N ILE A 163 15.41 15.09 -0.05
CA ILE A 163 15.29 14.72 1.37
C ILE A 163 14.03 15.34 1.96
N ASN A 164 13.23 14.53 2.64
CA ASN A 164 11.95 14.91 3.23
C ASN A 164 11.07 15.71 2.25
N PRO A 165 10.69 15.10 1.11
CA PRO A 165 9.83 15.77 0.14
C PRO A 165 8.51 16.18 0.77
N THR A 166 7.86 17.19 0.21
CA THR A 166 6.48 17.53 0.57
C THR A 166 5.50 16.50 -0.02
N PHE A 167 4.27 16.44 0.50
CA PHE A 167 3.21 15.59 -0.06
C PHE A 167 2.99 15.83 -1.57
N GLU A 168 3.12 17.09 -2.02
CA GLU A 168 2.93 17.42 -3.45
C GLU A 168 4.12 16.94 -4.31
N GLN A 169 5.34 17.09 -3.81
CA GLN A 169 6.55 16.63 -4.52
C GLN A 169 6.55 15.11 -4.67
N LEU A 170 6.08 14.37 -3.65
CA LEU A 170 6.08 12.92 -3.65
C LEU A 170 5.21 12.31 -4.78
N LYS A 171 4.15 13.01 -5.23
CA LYS A 171 3.29 12.54 -6.32
C LYS A 171 4.02 12.30 -7.64
N GLY A 172 5.17 12.93 -7.85
CA GLY A 172 5.99 12.77 -9.05
C GLY A 172 7.21 11.89 -8.88
N ALA A 173 7.32 11.20 -7.73
CA ALA A 173 8.48 10.37 -7.41
C ALA A 173 8.35 8.97 -8.03
N ASP A 174 9.46 8.45 -8.56
CA ASP A 174 9.61 7.05 -8.97
C ASP A 174 10.30 6.18 -7.88
N MET A 175 10.69 6.80 -6.76
CA MET A 175 11.23 6.15 -5.56
C MET A 175 10.78 6.94 -4.33
N ASP A 176 10.32 6.23 -3.31
CA ASP A 176 9.97 6.74 -2.00
C ASP A 176 10.51 5.79 -0.92
N LEU A 177 11.52 6.23 -0.19
CA LEU A 177 12.21 5.44 0.82
C LEU A 177 12.23 6.14 2.17
N MET A 178 11.95 5.40 3.22
CA MET A 178 12.30 5.73 4.60
C MET A 178 13.65 5.10 4.94
N VAL A 179 14.59 5.89 5.41
CA VAL A 179 15.94 5.45 5.75
C VAL A 179 16.28 5.92 7.15
N ALA A 180 16.62 4.99 8.03
CA ALA A 180 17.17 5.31 9.35
C ALA A 180 18.64 4.86 9.45
N ALA A 181 19.46 5.70 10.09
CA ALA A 181 20.89 5.47 10.22
C ALA A 181 21.42 6.08 11.52
N THR A 182 22.53 5.53 11.98
CA THR A 182 23.44 6.22 12.91
C THR A 182 24.35 7.18 12.16
N GLU A 183 25.28 7.83 12.81
CA GLU A 183 26.31 8.63 12.14
C GLU A 183 27.19 7.76 11.23
N GLU A 184 27.38 6.49 11.55
CA GLU A 184 28.30 5.57 10.89
C GLU A 184 27.63 4.61 9.91
N ASN A 185 26.44 4.13 10.25
CA ASN A 185 25.84 2.96 9.61
C ASN A 185 24.35 3.12 9.29
N ILE A 186 23.91 2.57 8.15
CA ILE A 186 22.49 2.37 7.82
C ILE A 186 21.92 1.29 8.73
N MET A 187 20.75 1.54 9.34
CA MET A 187 20.10 0.63 10.27
C MET A 187 18.79 0.05 9.71
N MET A 188 18.00 0.84 9.02
CA MET A 188 16.70 0.43 8.50
C MET A 188 16.42 1.13 7.17
N VAL A 189 15.86 0.38 6.22
CA VAL A 189 15.35 0.91 4.95
C VAL A 189 14.00 0.29 4.67
N GLU A 190 13.03 1.10 4.26
CA GLU A 190 11.75 0.60 3.76
C GLU A 190 11.16 1.57 2.74
N GLY A 191 10.64 1.04 1.64
CA GLY A 191 9.95 1.90 0.67
C GLY A 191 9.56 1.20 -0.61
N GLU A 192 9.15 2.03 -1.57
CA GLU A 192 8.61 1.62 -2.86
C GLU A 192 9.30 2.32 -4.02
N MET A 193 9.25 1.70 -5.19
CA MET A 193 9.92 2.16 -6.39
C MET A 193 9.14 1.74 -7.64
N ASP A 194 9.19 2.53 -8.70
CA ASP A 194 8.61 2.18 -10.00
C ASP A 194 9.70 1.64 -10.93
N GLU A 195 10.01 0.34 -10.78
CA GLU A 195 11.00 -0.40 -11.57
C GLU A 195 12.40 0.24 -11.61
N VAL A 196 12.85 0.73 -10.45
CA VAL A 196 14.13 1.47 -10.31
C VAL A 196 15.32 0.49 -10.24
N PRO A 197 16.48 0.79 -10.89
CA PRO A 197 17.66 -0.06 -10.82
C PRO A 197 18.29 -0.05 -9.42
N GLU A 198 18.91 -1.18 -9.03
CA GLU A 198 19.55 -1.38 -7.73
C GLU A 198 20.64 -0.32 -7.41
N SER A 199 21.33 0.20 -8.43
CA SER A 199 22.32 1.27 -8.27
C SER A 199 21.73 2.57 -7.74
N ALA A 200 20.50 2.92 -8.17
CA ALA A 200 19.83 4.13 -7.69
C ALA A 200 19.38 3.98 -6.23
N LEU A 201 19.02 2.76 -5.77
CA LEU A 201 18.77 2.51 -4.37
C LEU A 201 20.03 2.77 -3.53
N LEU A 202 21.20 2.30 -3.95
CA LEU A 202 22.49 2.56 -3.25
C LEU A 202 22.81 4.05 -3.19
N GLU A 203 22.56 4.79 -4.27
CA GLU A 203 22.75 6.25 -4.29
C GLU A 203 21.80 6.96 -3.32
N ALA A 204 20.52 6.56 -3.30
CA ALA A 204 19.53 7.09 -2.36
C ALA A 204 19.99 6.89 -0.90
N LEU A 205 20.51 5.70 -0.55
CA LEU A 205 21.03 5.42 0.79
C LEU A 205 22.21 6.32 1.16
N LYS A 206 23.13 6.60 0.23
CA LYS A 206 24.25 7.53 0.46
C LYS A 206 23.76 8.95 0.71
N VAL A 207 22.78 9.42 -0.08
CA VAL A 207 22.19 10.76 0.08
C VAL A 207 21.46 10.86 1.42
N ALA A 208 20.68 9.86 1.79
CA ALA A 208 19.99 9.78 3.08
C ALA A 208 20.98 9.85 4.24
N HIS A 209 22.02 9.00 4.21
CA HIS A 209 23.01 8.91 5.27
C HIS A 209 23.75 10.24 5.46
N ALA A 210 24.10 10.92 4.35
CA ALA A 210 24.73 12.25 4.42
C ALA A 210 23.84 13.29 5.11
N ALA A 211 22.51 13.24 4.91
CA ALA A 211 21.55 14.11 5.57
C ALA A 211 21.32 13.75 7.05
N ILE A 212 21.42 12.47 7.41
CA ILE A 212 21.21 11.96 8.77
C ILE A 212 22.37 12.32 9.71
N LYS A 213 23.63 12.29 9.26
CA LYS A 213 24.82 12.54 10.08
C LYS A 213 24.75 13.83 10.93
N PRO A 214 24.43 15.01 10.38
CA PRO A 214 24.28 16.23 11.19
C PRO A 214 23.14 16.12 12.22
N MET A 215 22.06 15.36 11.92
CA MET A 215 20.95 15.16 12.85
C MET A 215 21.38 14.30 14.05
N CYS A 216 22.24 13.31 13.85
CA CYS A 216 22.83 12.53 14.95
C CYS A 216 23.76 13.40 15.78
N GLN A 217 24.55 14.27 15.17
CA GLN A 217 25.49 15.14 15.87
C GLN A 217 24.80 16.08 16.86
N ILE A 218 23.73 16.77 16.45
CA ILE A 218 23.01 17.67 17.36
C ILE A 218 22.35 16.95 18.53
N GLN A 219 22.01 15.67 18.40
CA GLN A 219 21.50 14.84 19.49
C GLN A 219 22.61 14.48 20.49
N LYS A 220 23.81 14.14 20.01
CA LYS A 220 24.98 13.91 20.87
C LYS A 220 25.34 15.18 21.65
N GLU A 221 25.31 16.36 21.00
CA GLU A 221 25.50 17.63 21.67
C GLU A 221 24.43 17.91 22.73
N LEU A 222 23.14 17.63 22.41
CA LEU A 222 22.03 17.82 23.33
C LEU A 222 22.18 16.92 24.56
N SER A 223 22.49 15.62 24.35
CA SER A 223 22.72 14.65 25.45
C SER A 223 23.84 15.09 26.38
N LYS A 224 24.94 15.57 25.82
CA LYS A 224 26.08 16.08 26.59
C LYS A 224 25.76 17.36 27.38
N GLU A 225 25.01 18.30 26.78
CA GLU A 225 24.58 19.54 27.45
C GLU A 225 23.61 19.26 28.60
N LEU A 226 22.83 18.20 28.52
CA LEU A 226 21.94 17.70 29.58
C LEU A 226 22.63 16.84 30.61
N GLY A 227 23.91 16.42 30.40
CA GLY A 227 24.62 15.44 31.24
C GLY A 227 24.00 14.04 31.19
N LYS A 228 23.43 13.68 30.02
CA LYS A 228 22.78 12.38 29.73
C LYS A 228 23.60 11.51 28.77
N ASP A 229 24.81 11.91 28.45
CA ASP A 229 25.82 11.13 27.75
C ASP A 229 26.35 9.96 28.63
N VAL A 230 26.32 10.11 29.97
CA VAL A 230 26.56 9.01 30.89
C VAL A 230 25.26 8.26 31.12
N LYS A 231 25.21 7.00 30.71
CA LYS A 231 24.05 6.13 30.87
C LYS A 231 24.03 5.47 32.23
N ARG A 232 22.81 5.08 32.69
CA ARG A 232 22.64 4.41 33.99
C ARG A 232 23.32 3.05 34.00
N GLU A 233 23.88 2.70 35.15
CA GLU A 233 24.35 1.33 35.43
C GLU A 233 23.13 0.43 35.66
N TYR A 234 23.19 -0.80 35.18
CA TYR A 234 22.13 -1.80 35.34
C TYR A 234 22.77 -3.20 35.45
N CYS A 235 22.02 -4.15 35.99
CA CYS A 235 22.38 -5.55 36.02
C CYS A 235 21.10 -6.38 35.86
N HIS A 236 20.73 -6.68 34.65
CA HIS A 236 19.52 -7.44 34.31
C HIS A 236 19.81 -8.92 34.04
N GLU A 237 21.08 -9.29 33.98
CA GLU A 237 21.52 -10.66 33.79
C GLU A 237 22.52 -11.04 34.88
N VAL A 238 22.27 -12.16 35.48
CA VAL A 238 23.27 -12.84 36.30
C VAL A 238 24.00 -13.84 35.44
N ASN A 239 25.32 -13.72 35.35
CA ASN A 239 26.15 -14.59 34.52
C ASN A 239 26.98 -15.56 35.39
N ASP A 240 27.18 -16.78 34.87
CA ASP A 240 28.05 -17.80 35.41
C ASP A 240 29.02 -18.21 34.29
N GLU A 241 30.22 -17.59 34.30
CA GLU A 241 31.19 -17.77 33.23
C GLU A 241 31.80 -19.17 33.21
N ASP A 242 31.89 -19.85 34.36
CA ASP A 242 32.35 -21.22 34.40
C ASP A 242 31.32 -22.16 33.75
N LEU A 243 30.05 -21.98 34.08
CA LEU A 243 28.95 -22.71 33.40
C LEU A 243 28.88 -22.42 31.91
N ARG A 244 29.03 -21.14 31.50
CA ARG A 244 29.07 -20.75 30.11
C ARG A 244 30.18 -21.45 29.33
N ALA A 245 31.39 -21.49 29.90
CA ALA A 245 32.51 -22.18 29.30
C ALA A 245 32.28 -23.70 29.22
N GLN A 246 31.65 -24.31 30.25
CA GLN A 246 31.30 -25.73 30.24
C GLN A 246 30.28 -26.04 29.13
N VAL A 247 29.17 -25.27 29.02
CA VAL A 247 28.16 -25.43 27.95
C VAL A 247 28.83 -25.34 26.58
N LYS A 248 29.70 -24.34 26.38
CA LYS A 248 30.42 -24.17 25.11
C LYS A 248 31.31 -25.38 24.78
N ASN A 249 32.10 -25.83 25.73
CA ASN A 249 33.04 -26.94 25.51
C ASN A 249 32.34 -28.26 25.23
N ASP A 250 31.22 -28.55 25.89
CA ASP A 250 30.55 -29.84 25.81
C ASP A 250 29.52 -29.88 24.65
N CYS A 251 28.95 -28.73 24.24
CA CYS A 251 27.86 -28.68 23.23
C CYS A 251 28.29 -28.17 21.86
N TYR A 252 29.33 -27.30 21.78
CA TYR A 252 29.67 -26.62 20.53
C TYR A 252 29.91 -27.56 19.33
N GLN A 253 30.74 -28.58 19.48
CA GLN A 253 31.04 -29.49 18.40
C GLN A 253 29.81 -30.29 17.96
N LYS A 254 28.96 -30.69 18.91
CA LYS A 254 27.69 -31.37 18.61
C LYS A 254 26.75 -30.46 17.78
N CYS A 255 26.62 -29.21 18.19
CA CYS A 255 25.83 -28.22 17.45
C CYS A 255 26.38 -27.95 16.05
N TYR A 256 27.71 -27.86 15.91
CA TYR A 256 28.37 -27.70 14.61
C TYR A 256 28.14 -28.89 13.67
N ASP A 257 28.22 -30.11 14.20
CA ASP A 257 27.97 -31.34 13.43
C ASP A 257 26.50 -31.48 13.00
N ILE A 258 25.54 -31.07 13.87
CA ILE A 258 24.12 -31.01 13.52
C ILE A 258 23.89 -30.00 12.39
N THR A 259 24.48 -28.81 12.50
CA THR A 259 24.39 -27.78 11.44
C THR A 259 24.90 -28.31 10.10
N LYS A 260 26.03 -29.00 10.12
CA LYS A 260 26.66 -29.57 8.92
C LYS A 260 25.90 -30.77 8.32
N SER A 261 25.07 -31.45 9.11
CA SER A 261 24.32 -32.64 8.67
C SER A 261 23.11 -32.33 7.78
N ALA A 262 22.75 -31.06 7.59
CA ALA A 262 21.70 -30.60 6.68
C ALA A 262 20.33 -31.25 6.91
N LEU A 263 19.91 -31.39 8.16
CA LEU A 263 18.63 -31.98 8.56
C LEU A 263 17.44 -31.08 8.17
N GLU A 264 16.28 -31.69 7.97
CA GLU A 264 15.02 -30.96 7.84
C GLU A 264 14.68 -30.22 9.15
N LYS A 265 13.79 -29.21 9.09
CA LYS A 265 13.51 -28.27 10.18
C LYS A 265 13.18 -29.00 11.51
N HIS A 266 12.24 -29.93 11.49
CA HIS A 266 11.81 -30.64 12.71
C HIS A 266 12.91 -31.58 13.25
N GLU A 267 13.55 -32.34 12.37
CA GLU A 267 14.66 -33.21 12.75
C GLU A 267 15.84 -32.43 13.33
N ARG A 268 16.14 -31.27 12.75
CA ARG A 268 17.20 -30.36 13.24
C ARG A 268 16.85 -29.79 14.61
N PHE A 269 15.60 -29.33 14.80
CA PHE A 269 15.13 -28.83 16.09
C PHE A 269 15.23 -29.91 17.17
N ASP A 270 14.73 -31.11 16.90
CA ASP A 270 14.79 -32.25 17.83
C ASP A 270 16.24 -32.63 18.16
N ALA A 271 17.15 -32.56 17.19
CA ALA A 271 18.56 -32.85 17.38
C ALA A 271 19.25 -31.80 18.29
N PHE A 272 18.99 -30.50 18.09
CA PHE A 272 19.50 -29.46 18.97
C PHE A 272 18.91 -29.58 20.39
N GLU A 273 17.62 -29.83 20.51
CA GLU A 273 16.96 -30.02 21.78
C GLU A 273 17.52 -31.22 22.55
N ALA A 274 17.79 -32.33 21.83
CA ALA A 274 18.41 -33.51 22.46
C ALA A 274 19.78 -33.23 23.06
N VAL A 275 20.64 -32.45 22.40
CA VAL A 275 21.94 -32.03 22.90
C VAL A 275 21.79 -31.16 24.15
N ARG A 276 20.86 -30.22 24.16
CA ARG A 276 20.57 -29.35 25.32
C ARG A 276 20.09 -30.14 26.51
N GLU A 277 19.13 -31.05 26.33
CA GLU A 277 18.59 -31.86 27.42
C GLU A 277 19.60 -32.88 27.91
N GLU A 278 20.42 -33.49 27.08
CA GLU A 278 21.54 -34.35 27.48
C GLU A 278 22.50 -33.60 28.41
N PHE A 279 22.84 -32.35 28.11
CA PHE A 279 23.68 -31.50 28.93
C PHE A 279 23.03 -31.20 30.30
N LYS A 280 21.75 -30.78 30.32
CA LYS A 280 20.99 -30.51 31.54
C LYS A 280 20.94 -31.75 32.49
N VAL A 281 20.67 -32.92 31.91
CA VAL A 281 20.63 -34.18 32.69
C VAL A 281 22.01 -34.49 33.28
N ALA A 282 23.09 -34.34 32.49
CA ALA A 282 24.45 -34.56 32.94
C ALA A 282 24.85 -33.55 34.01
N TYR A 283 24.49 -32.28 33.88
CA TYR A 283 24.74 -31.23 34.85
C TYR A 283 24.02 -31.49 36.16
N ALA A 284 22.74 -31.85 36.15
CA ALA A 284 21.97 -32.20 37.36
C ALA A 284 22.54 -33.43 38.07
N ALA A 285 22.99 -34.43 37.36
CA ALA A 285 23.63 -35.62 37.90
C ALA A 285 24.97 -35.34 38.59
N ALA A 286 25.71 -34.33 38.10
CA ALA A 286 27.00 -33.92 38.66
C ALA A 286 26.84 -32.97 39.87
N HIS A 287 25.69 -32.31 40.07
CA HIS A 287 25.44 -31.29 41.09
C HIS A 287 24.23 -31.68 41.93
N THR A 288 24.27 -32.84 42.56
CA THR A 288 23.20 -33.40 43.41
C THR A 288 22.98 -32.63 44.73
N GLU A 289 23.88 -31.72 45.04
CA GLU A 289 23.79 -30.80 46.21
C GLU A 289 22.86 -29.62 46.00
N LEU A 290 22.50 -29.28 44.76
CA LEU A 290 21.61 -28.16 44.42
C LEU A 290 20.18 -28.49 44.80
N THR A 291 19.48 -27.48 45.32
CA THR A 291 18.02 -27.53 45.51
C THR A 291 17.30 -27.47 44.14
N GLU A 292 16.00 -27.82 44.09
CA GLU A 292 15.20 -27.73 42.89
C GLU A 292 15.14 -26.30 42.29
N ASP A 293 15.07 -25.29 43.19
CA ASP A 293 15.04 -23.88 42.78
C ASP A 293 16.39 -23.44 42.18
N GLU A 294 17.50 -23.77 42.82
CA GLU A 294 18.85 -23.47 42.29
C GLU A 294 19.13 -24.20 40.99
N LEU A 295 18.65 -25.43 40.83
CA LEU A 295 18.78 -26.17 39.60
C LEU A 295 17.91 -25.54 38.48
N ALA A 296 16.73 -25.04 38.79
CA ALA A 296 15.89 -24.31 37.83
C ALA A 296 16.56 -23.02 37.34
N GLU A 297 17.19 -22.25 38.24
CA GLU A 297 18.00 -21.07 37.87
C GLU A 297 19.17 -21.44 36.96
N LYS A 298 19.90 -22.53 37.29
CA LYS A 298 21.01 -23.01 36.44
C LYS A 298 20.50 -23.47 35.06
N ASN A 299 19.37 -24.17 35.01
CA ASN A 299 18.77 -24.59 33.74
C ASN A 299 18.40 -23.40 32.86
N ALA A 300 17.88 -22.30 33.40
CA ALA A 300 17.62 -21.08 32.65
C ALA A 300 18.91 -20.46 32.08
N LEU A 301 20.02 -20.47 32.84
CA LEU A 301 21.33 -20.05 32.35
C LEU A 301 21.84 -20.99 31.23
N ILE A 302 21.68 -22.32 31.42
CA ILE A 302 22.07 -23.30 30.41
C ILE A 302 21.32 -23.04 29.09
N ASP A 303 20.01 -22.81 29.17
CA ASP A 303 19.21 -22.51 27.98
C ASP A 303 19.74 -21.28 27.21
N ARG A 304 20.07 -20.21 27.95
CA ARG A 304 20.62 -18.98 27.35
C ARG A 304 22.00 -19.23 26.73
N TYR A 305 22.93 -19.85 27.46
CA TYR A 305 24.27 -20.11 26.96
C TYR A 305 24.28 -21.14 25.81
N TYR A 306 23.36 -22.11 25.86
CA TYR A 306 23.19 -23.06 24.76
C TYR A 306 22.72 -22.38 23.46
N HIS A 307 21.77 -21.44 23.57
CA HIS A 307 21.34 -20.65 22.43
C HIS A 307 22.52 -19.86 21.80
N ASP A 308 23.39 -19.28 22.62
CA ASP A 308 24.59 -18.61 22.10
C ASP A 308 25.53 -19.57 21.41
N VAL A 309 25.68 -20.81 21.92
CA VAL A 309 26.50 -21.87 21.32
C VAL A 309 25.90 -22.33 19.98
N GLU A 310 24.60 -22.54 19.90
CA GLU A 310 23.89 -22.89 18.68
C GLU A 310 24.09 -21.81 17.62
N LYS A 311 23.89 -20.55 17.99
CA LYS A 311 24.10 -19.39 17.12
C LYS A 311 25.55 -19.34 16.59
N ASP A 312 26.55 -19.47 17.47
CA ASP A 312 27.97 -19.45 17.08
C ASP A 312 28.32 -20.60 16.15
N ALA A 313 27.85 -21.83 16.47
CA ALA A 313 28.08 -23.01 15.65
C ALA A 313 27.49 -22.89 14.24
N MET A 314 26.23 -22.42 14.13
CA MET A 314 25.56 -22.16 12.86
C MET A 314 26.33 -21.12 12.01
N ARG A 315 26.65 -19.97 12.61
CA ARG A 315 27.33 -18.86 11.95
C ARG A 315 28.71 -19.28 11.44
N ARG A 316 29.47 -20.01 12.29
CA ARG A 316 30.78 -20.55 11.91
C ARG A 316 30.71 -21.57 10.78
N CYS A 317 29.76 -22.50 10.82
CA CYS A 317 29.58 -23.48 9.77
C CYS A 317 29.31 -22.79 8.41
N ILE A 318 28.44 -21.81 8.37
CA ILE A 318 28.15 -21.05 7.15
C ILE A 318 29.39 -20.29 6.66
N LEU A 319 30.12 -19.63 7.55
CA LEU A 319 31.30 -18.86 7.16
C LEU A 319 32.49 -19.75 6.73
N ASP A 320 32.73 -20.87 7.41
CA ASP A 320 33.91 -21.69 7.20
C ASP A 320 33.74 -22.74 6.10
N GLU A 321 32.58 -23.36 6.04
CA GLU A 321 32.26 -24.44 5.09
C GLU A 321 31.47 -23.95 3.86
N GLY A 322 30.79 -22.80 3.97
CA GLY A 322 29.87 -22.30 2.95
C GLY A 322 28.59 -23.12 2.79
N VAL A 323 28.26 -23.91 3.82
CA VAL A 323 27.09 -24.78 3.88
C VAL A 323 26.07 -24.22 4.90
N ARG A 324 24.82 -24.17 4.49
CA ARG A 324 23.71 -23.64 5.29
C ARG A 324 23.03 -24.76 6.07
N LEU A 325 22.10 -24.39 6.97
CA LEU A 325 21.38 -25.31 7.86
C LEU A 325 20.64 -26.45 7.14
N ASP A 326 20.22 -26.22 5.91
CA ASP A 326 19.52 -27.18 5.03
C ASP A 326 20.42 -27.76 3.92
N GLY A 327 21.72 -27.56 4.01
CA GLY A 327 22.71 -28.07 3.05
C GLY A 327 22.91 -27.25 1.81
N ARG A 328 22.10 -26.18 1.60
CA ARG A 328 22.27 -25.25 0.48
C ARG A 328 23.56 -24.45 0.58
N LYS A 329 24.03 -23.97 -0.58
CA LYS A 329 25.06 -22.92 -0.66
C LYS A 329 24.45 -21.55 -0.42
N THR A 330 25.28 -20.54 -0.23
CA THR A 330 24.85 -19.18 0.08
C THR A 330 23.96 -18.53 -0.98
N THR A 331 24.04 -18.94 -2.22
CA THR A 331 23.26 -18.40 -3.36
C THR A 331 22.07 -19.27 -3.76
N ASP A 332 21.93 -20.46 -3.18
CA ASP A 332 20.89 -21.40 -3.58
C ASP A 332 19.52 -20.98 -3.05
N ILE A 333 18.50 -21.22 -3.87
CA ILE A 333 17.09 -20.97 -3.56
C ILE A 333 16.40 -22.32 -3.40
N ARG A 334 15.49 -22.41 -2.42
CA ARG A 334 14.69 -23.62 -2.17
C ARG A 334 13.83 -23.98 -3.40
N PRO A 335 13.48 -25.25 -3.59
CA PRO A 335 12.58 -25.67 -4.67
C PRO A 335 11.29 -24.88 -4.66
N ILE A 336 10.86 -24.45 -5.85
CA ILE A 336 9.63 -23.68 -6.05
C ILE A 336 8.59 -24.54 -6.74
N TRP A 337 7.35 -24.47 -6.22
CA TRP A 337 6.17 -25.06 -6.83
C TRP A 337 5.05 -24.04 -6.82
N CYS A 338 4.35 -23.92 -7.94
CA CYS A 338 3.23 -22.98 -8.11
C CYS A 338 2.02 -23.69 -8.72
N GLU A 339 0.83 -23.24 -8.32
CA GLU A 339 -0.44 -23.66 -8.92
C GLU A 339 -1.34 -22.44 -9.08
N VAL A 340 -2.03 -22.34 -10.21
CA VAL A 340 -3.04 -21.29 -10.45
C VAL A 340 -4.41 -21.91 -10.53
N ASN A 341 -5.43 -21.17 -10.10
CA ASN A 341 -6.83 -21.60 -10.06
C ASN A 341 -7.11 -22.83 -9.15
N PRO A 342 -6.46 -22.98 -7.98
CA PRO A 342 -6.77 -24.08 -7.06
C PRO A 342 -8.17 -23.95 -6.46
N LEU A 343 -8.74 -22.75 -6.42
CA LEU A 343 -10.05 -22.47 -5.83
C LEU A 343 -11.05 -22.01 -6.91
N PRO A 344 -12.23 -22.65 -7.00
CA PRO A 344 -13.23 -22.32 -8.03
C PRO A 344 -14.02 -21.04 -7.74
N GLY A 345 -14.17 -20.63 -6.48
CA GLY A 345 -15.00 -19.49 -6.07
C GLY A 345 -14.37 -18.10 -6.27
N PRO A 346 -13.09 -17.85 -5.92
CA PRO A 346 -12.43 -16.57 -6.13
C PRO A 346 -12.30 -16.23 -7.62
N HIS A 347 -12.19 -14.92 -7.92
CA HIS A 347 -12.01 -14.45 -9.30
C HIS A 347 -10.63 -14.84 -9.86
N GLY A 348 -9.60 -14.85 -9.01
CA GLY A 348 -8.31 -15.45 -9.26
C GLY A 348 -7.79 -16.12 -7.99
N SER A 349 -6.98 -17.16 -8.13
CA SER A 349 -6.33 -17.82 -6.99
C SER A 349 -5.03 -18.47 -7.41
N ALA A 350 -4.04 -18.47 -6.50
CA ALA A 350 -2.77 -19.14 -6.73
C ALA A 350 -2.15 -19.63 -5.42
N ILE A 351 -1.43 -20.73 -5.53
CA ILE A 351 -0.52 -21.21 -4.50
C ILE A 351 0.90 -20.97 -4.98
N PHE A 352 1.73 -20.44 -4.11
CA PHE A 352 3.17 -20.37 -4.29
C PHE A 352 3.84 -21.05 -3.10
N THR A 353 4.70 -22.01 -3.38
CA THR A 353 5.46 -22.75 -2.39
C THR A 353 6.96 -22.62 -2.69
N ARG A 354 7.75 -22.31 -1.67
CA ARG A 354 9.19 -22.24 -1.72
C ARG A 354 9.75 -23.02 -0.53
N GLY A 355 10.16 -24.26 -0.77
CA GLY A 355 10.49 -25.21 0.30
C GLY A 355 9.34 -25.31 1.30
N GLU A 356 9.58 -25.01 2.56
CA GLU A 356 8.64 -25.05 3.69
C GLU A 356 7.94 -23.69 3.92
N THR A 357 7.73 -22.90 2.88
CA THR A 357 6.97 -21.65 2.95
C THR A 357 5.94 -21.62 1.85
N GLN A 358 4.66 -21.56 2.23
CA GLN A 358 3.53 -21.64 1.30
C GLN A 358 2.54 -20.50 1.53
N SER A 359 2.14 -19.82 0.46
CA SER A 359 1.08 -18.81 0.43
C SER A 359 -0.02 -19.22 -0.54
N LEU A 360 -1.26 -19.19 -0.07
CA LEU A 360 -2.47 -19.24 -0.88
C LEU A 360 -3.02 -17.83 -1.03
N SER A 361 -2.95 -17.28 -2.23
CA SER A 361 -3.49 -15.94 -2.50
C SER A 361 -4.75 -16.02 -3.35
N THR A 362 -5.73 -15.18 -3.01
CA THR A 362 -6.99 -15.03 -3.74
C THR A 362 -7.17 -13.60 -4.20
N THR A 363 -7.68 -13.41 -5.41
CA THR A 363 -8.00 -12.10 -5.98
C THR A 363 -9.50 -11.96 -6.17
N THR A 364 -10.04 -10.82 -5.72
CA THR A 364 -11.43 -10.41 -5.94
C THR A 364 -11.42 -9.10 -6.72
N LEU A 365 -12.22 -9.04 -7.78
CA LEU A 365 -12.45 -7.86 -8.61
C LEU A 365 -13.81 -7.27 -8.23
N GLY A 366 -13.80 -6.03 -7.79
CA GLY A 366 -14.99 -5.29 -7.37
C GLY A 366 -15.23 -4.06 -8.24
N THR A 367 -16.27 -3.32 -7.88
CA THR A 367 -16.67 -2.07 -8.52
C THR A 367 -16.06 -0.87 -7.77
N LYS A 368 -16.31 0.34 -8.24
CA LYS A 368 -15.93 1.58 -7.54
C LYS A 368 -16.53 1.68 -6.13
N LEU A 369 -17.68 1.05 -5.89
CA LEU A 369 -18.33 1.05 -4.56
C LEU A 369 -17.55 0.26 -3.50
N ASP A 370 -16.64 -0.62 -3.95
CA ASP A 370 -15.80 -1.46 -3.09
C ASP A 370 -14.47 -0.79 -2.74
N GLU A 371 -14.20 0.43 -3.21
CA GLU A 371 -13.01 1.19 -2.85
C GLU A 371 -12.94 1.45 -1.35
N LYS A 372 -11.77 1.25 -0.74
CA LYS A 372 -11.54 1.59 0.67
C LYS A 372 -11.42 3.11 0.79
N MET A 373 -12.33 3.73 1.55
CA MET A 373 -12.16 5.12 1.94
C MET A 373 -11.07 5.21 3.02
N VAL A 374 -10.05 6.02 2.75
CA VAL A 374 -9.02 6.42 3.69
C VAL A 374 -9.46 7.76 4.30
N ASP A 375 -9.61 7.83 5.62
CA ASP A 375 -9.95 9.06 6.36
C ASP A 375 -8.96 9.21 7.52
N ASP A 376 -7.71 9.44 7.15
CA ASP A 376 -6.61 9.71 8.08
C ASP A 376 -6.48 11.22 8.35
N VAL A 377 -5.64 11.60 9.28
CA VAL A 377 -5.50 13.01 9.69
C VAL A 377 -5.02 13.89 8.53
N LEU A 378 -4.09 13.42 7.73
CA LEU A 378 -3.49 14.16 6.61
C LEU A 378 -3.91 13.64 5.23
N ASP A 379 -4.45 12.43 5.15
CA ASP A 379 -4.93 11.84 3.89
C ASP A 379 -6.43 11.59 3.94
N LYS A 380 -7.11 12.00 2.88
CA LYS A 380 -8.50 11.67 2.62
C LYS A 380 -8.63 11.28 1.15
N SER A 381 -8.56 10.01 0.92
CA SER A 381 -8.48 9.43 -0.42
C SER A 381 -9.30 8.15 -0.53
N TYR A 382 -9.29 7.53 -1.71
CA TYR A 382 -9.86 6.22 -1.96
C TYR A 382 -8.79 5.28 -2.51
N MET A 383 -8.75 4.09 -1.98
CA MET A 383 -7.79 3.06 -2.37
C MET A 383 -8.49 1.99 -3.20
N ARG A 384 -7.98 1.79 -4.44
CA ARG A 384 -8.53 0.83 -5.40
C ARG A 384 -7.85 -0.54 -5.36
N PHE A 385 -6.62 -0.61 -4.86
CA PHE A 385 -5.90 -1.86 -4.67
C PHE A 385 -5.71 -2.12 -3.19
N LEU A 386 -6.18 -3.26 -2.72
CA LEU A 386 -6.12 -3.72 -1.34
C LEU A 386 -5.37 -5.04 -1.28
N LEU A 387 -4.44 -5.18 -0.34
CA LEU A 387 -3.78 -6.45 -0.05
C LEU A 387 -3.84 -6.74 1.44
N HIS A 388 -4.41 -7.89 1.81
CA HIS A 388 -4.51 -8.37 3.18
C HIS A 388 -3.67 -9.63 3.34
N TYR A 389 -2.87 -9.65 4.38
CA TYR A 389 -1.97 -10.74 4.73
C TYR A 389 -2.43 -11.35 6.06
N ASN A 390 -2.62 -12.66 6.07
CA ASN A 390 -3.02 -13.42 7.23
C ASN A 390 -1.95 -14.45 7.59
N PHE A 391 -1.58 -14.48 8.88
CA PHE A 391 -0.57 -15.39 9.41
C PHE A 391 -1.17 -16.23 10.56
N PRO A 392 -1.91 -17.29 10.25
CA PRO A 392 -2.55 -18.13 11.24
C PRO A 392 -1.50 -18.96 12.02
N PRO A 393 -1.73 -19.27 13.30
CA PRO A 393 -0.78 -20.02 14.13
C PRO A 393 -0.37 -21.39 13.59
N PHE A 394 -1.27 -22.06 12.87
CA PHE A 394 -0.96 -23.37 12.29
C PHE A 394 0.13 -23.30 11.21
N SER A 395 0.38 -22.13 10.61
CA SER A 395 1.44 -21.97 9.60
C SER A 395 2.85 -22.21 10.15
N THR A 396 3.03 -22.12 11.45
CA THR A 396 4.25 -22.46 12.18
C THR A 396 4.11 -23.68 13.11
N GLY A 397 2.94 -24.36 13.05
CA GLY A 397 2.65 -25.51 13.92
C GLY A 397 2.25 -25.16 15.35
N GLU A 398 1.98 -23.87 15.64
CA GLU A 398 1.64 -23.40 16.98
C GLU A 398 0.19 -23.74 17.37
N ALA A 399 0.01 -24.42 18.52
CA ALA A 399 -1.30 -24.74 19.08
C ALA A 399 -1.84 -23.56 19.93
N ARG A 400 -2.28 -22.49 19.27
CA ARG A 400 -2.89 -21.31 19.93
C ARG A 400 -4.10 -20.78 19.19
N ALA A 401 -4.96 -20.04 19.90
CA ALA A 401 -6.10 -19.38 19.29
C ALA A 401 -5.65 -18.28 18.32
N GLN A 402 -6.30 -18.22 17.14
CA GLN A 402 -6.12 -17.12 16.22
C GLN A 402 -6.70 -15.84 16.84
N ARG A 403 -5.89 -14.80 16.92
CA ARG A 403 -6.28 -13.45 17.36
C ARG A 403 -6.56 -12.56 16.14
N GLY A 404 -7.04 -11.35 16.39
CA GLY A 404 -7.16 -10.35 15.31
C GLY A 404 -5.82 -9.99 14.68
N VAL A 405 -5.86 -9.24 13.58
CA VAL A 405 -4.68 -8.80 12.81
C VAL A 405 -3.74 -7.99 13.71
N GLY A 406 -2.49 -8.40 13.79
CA GLY A 406 -1.44 -7.74 14.57
C GLY A 406 -0.61 -6.76 13.73
N ARG A 407 0.31 -6.05 14.40
CA ARG A 407 1.20 -5.07 13.75
C ARG A 407 2.11 -5.72 12.69
N ARG A 408 2.50 -7.00 12.89
CA ARG A 408 3.36 -7.74 11.95
C ARG A 408 2.63 -8.03 10.65
N GLU A 409 1.38 -8.50 10.74
CA GLU A 409 0.55 -8.80 9.56
C GLU A 409 0.30 -7.54 8.73
N ILE A 410 0.03 -6.40 9.37
CA ILE A 410 -0.13 -5.11 8.67
C ILE A 410 1.17 -4.74 7.93
N GLY A 411 2.33 -4.85 8.57
CA GLY A 411 3.61 -4.54 7.94
C GLY A 411 3.95 -5.46 6.77
N HIS A 412 3.74 -6.77 6.90
CA HIS A 412 3.99 -7.74 5.83
C HIS A 412 3.04 -7.55 4.65
N GLY A 413 1.75 -7.31 4.93
CA GLY A 413 0.75 -7.01 3.91
C GLY A 413 1.09 -5.72 3.15
N HIS A 414 1.52 -4.68 3.85
CA HIS A 414 1.88 -3.40 3.25
C HIS A 414 3.14 -3.50 2.37
N LEU A 415 4.14 -4.27 2.76
CA LEU A 415 5.31 -4.53 1.92
C LEU A 415 4.92 -5.22 0.60
N ALA A 416 4.05 -6.24 0.68
CA ALA A 416 3.56 -6.91 -0.53
C ALA A 416 2.67 -5.98 -1.38
N TRP A 417 1.83 -5.15 -0.75
CA TRP A 417 1.03 -4.14 -1.41
C TRP A 417 1.89 -3.14 -2.20
N ARG A 418 2.95 -2.58 -1.58
CA ARG A 418 3.92 -1.70 -2.24
C ARG A 418 4.57 -2.37 -3.46
N GLY A 419 4.95 -3.65 -3.32
CA GLY A 419 5.58 -4.40 -4.41
C GLY A 419 4.70 -4.60 -5.64
N LEU A 420 3.37 -4.60 -5.49
CA LEU A 420 2.41 -4.97 -6.54
C LEU A 420 1.59 -3.79 -7.08
N LYS A 421 1.33 -2.74 -6.28
CA LYS A 421 0.33 -1.71 -6.59
C LYS A 421 0.57 -1.02 -7.94
N ASP A 422 1.81 -0.68 -8.24
CA ASP A 422 2.16 0.09 -9.44
C ASP A 422 2.22 -0.76 -10.70
N GLN A 423 2.10 -2.09 -10.56
CA GLN A 423 1.98 -3.02 -11.68
C GLN A 423 0.55 -3.15 -12.20
N ILE A 424 -0.45 -2.70 -11.44
CA ILE A 424 -1.84 -2.64 -11.91
C ILE A 424 -2.01 -1.34 -12.72
N PRO A 425 -2.45 -1.41 -14.01
CA PRO A 425 -2.64 -0.22 -14.83
C PRO A 425 -3.63 0.76 -14.18
N ALA A 426 -3.33 2.06 -14.26
CA ALA A 426 -4.17 3.10 -13.66
C ALA A 426 -5.58 3.19 -14.26
N ASP A 427 -5.75 2.76 -15.51
CA ASP A 427 -7.01 2.71 -16.25
C ASP A 427 -7.77 1.39 -16.09
N PHE A 428 -7.23 0.42 -15.33
CA PHE A 428 -7.94 -0.83 -15.04
C PHE A 428 -9.22 -0.54 -14.25
N PRO A 429 -10.41 -0.96 -14.73
CA PRO A 429 -11.68 -0.43 -14.23
C PRO A 429 -12.14 -0.99 -12.88
N TYR A 430 -11.48 -2.03 -12.36
CA TYR A 430 -11.89 -2.71 -11.14
C TYR A 430 -11.19 -2.17 -9.90
N THR A 431 -11.89 -2.24 -8.77
CA THR A 431 -11.28 -2.29 -7.45
C THR A 431 -10.77 -3.70 -7.22
N VAL A 432 -9.51 -3.84 -6.83
CA VAL A 432 -8.83 -5.12 -6.71
C VAL A 432 -8.50 -5.41 -5.26
N ARG A 433 -8.90 -6.58 -4.77
CA ARG A 433 -8.52 -7.05 -3.43
C ARG A 433 -7.78 -8.38 -3.53
N VAL A 434 -6.56 -8.43 -3.01
CA VAL A 434 -5.79 -9.66 -2.81
C VAL A 434 -5.85 -10.04 -1.33
N VAL A 435 -6.09 -11.30 -1.03
CA VAL A 435 -5.97 -11.87 0.31
C VAL A 435 -4.97 -13.01 0.24
N SER A 436 -3.92 -12.92 1.04
CA SER A 436 -2.88 -13.92 1.15
C SER A 436 -2.96 -14.61 2.51
N ASP A 437 -3.26 -15.89 2.50
CA ASP A 437 -3.25 -16.76 3.67
C ASP A 437 -1.98 -17.60 3.66
N ILE A 438 -1.17 -17.47 4.72
CA ILE A 438 0.06 -18.24 4.87
C ILE A 438 -0.30 -19.61 5.45
N LEU A 439 -0.05 -20.66 4.67
CA LEU A 439 -0.38 -22.02 5.05
C LEU A 439 0.79 -22.72 5.76
N GLU A 440 2.03 -22.33 5.39
CA GLU A 440 3.27 -22.85 5.97
C GLU A 440 4.34 -21.77 5.96
N SER A 441 5.18 -21.69 6.99
CA SER A 441 6.20 -20.65 7.10
C SER A 441 7.50 -21.14 7.71
N ASN A 442 8.58 -21.07 6.91
CA ASN A 442 9.97 -21.19 7.32
C ASN A 442 10.83 -20.16 6.57
N GLY A 443 10.69 -18.89 6.94
CA GLY A 443 11.40 -17.75 6.35
C GLY A 443 10.66 -17.07 5.21
N SER A 444 10.54 -15.75 5.33
CA SER A 444 9.99 -14.79 4.35
C SER A 444 8.65 -15.14 3.69
N SER A 445 7.62 -15.31 4.50
CA SER A 445 6.25 -15.48 4.04
C SER A 445 5.70 -14.26 3.27
N SER A 446 6.19 -13.04 3.57
CA SER A 446 5.81 -11.83 2.83
C SER A 446 6.25 -11.87 1.36
N MET A 447 7.43 -12.43 1.07
CA MET A 447 7.89 -12.61 -0.30
C MET A 447 7.14 -13.72 -1.03
N ALA A 448 6.72 -14.77 -0.33
CA ALA A 448 5.78 -15.77 -0.86
C ALA A 448 4.42 -15.11 -1.22
N THR A 449 3.94 -14.17 -0.39
CA THR A 449 2.74 -13.38 -0.67
C THR A 449 2.86 -12.56 -1.96
N VAL A 450 4.00 -11.93 -2.20
CA VAL A 450 4.24 -11.18 -3.45
C VAL A 450 4.14 -12.11 -4.66
N CYS A 451 4.78 -13.27 -4.62
CA CYS A 451 4.78 -14.25 -5.71
C CYS A 451 3.38 -14.84 -5.94
N ALA A 452 2.72 -15.32 -4.88
CA ALA A 452 1.35 -15.85 -4.96
C ALA A 452 0.34 -14.75 -5.37
N GLY A 453 0.51 -13.54 -4.87
CA GLY A 453 -0.30 -12.37 -5.24
C GLY A 453 -0.19 -12.03 -6.72
N THR A 454 1.03 -12.01 -7.27
CA THR A 454 1.28 -11.84 -8.71
C THR A 454 0.52 -12.88 -9.53
N LEU A 455 0.69 -14.17 -9.20
CA LEU A 455 0.02 -15.26 -9.92
C LEU A 455 -1.51 -15.20 -9.78
N SER A 456 -2.04 -14.85 -8.60
CA SER A 456 -3.48 -14.75 -8.38
C SER A 456 -4.11 -13.56 -9.12
N LEU A 457 -3.38 -12.45 -9.26
CA LEU A 457 -3.79 -11.30 -10.09
C LEU A 457 -3.82 -11.69 -11.57
N MET A 458 -2.81 -12.39 -12.05
CA MET A 458 -2.76 -12.91 -13.43
C MET A 458 -3.88 -13.93 -13.68
N ASP A 459 -4.16 -14.83 -12.72
CA ASP A 459 -5.29 -15.79 -12.80
C ASP A 459 -6.66 -15.10 -12.80
N ALA A 460 -6.76 -13.92 -12.17
CA ALA A 460 -7.97 -13.09 -12.22
C ALA A 460 -8.14 -12.31 -13.53
N GLY A 461 -7.17 -12.34 -14.44
CA GLY A 461 -7.19 -11.56 -15.68
C GLY A 461 -6.80 -10.08 -15.50
N VAL A 462 -6.12 -9.72 -14.40
CA VAL A 462 -5.59 -8.37 -14.21
C VAL A 462 -4.40 -8.17 -15.14
N PRO A 463 -4.43 -7.17 -16.04
CA PRO A 463 -3.37 -6.97 -17.03
C PRO A 463 -2.17 -6.24 -16.40
N LEU A 464 -1.41 -6.96 -15.56
CA LEU A 464 -0.21 -6.40 -14.93
C LEU A 464 0.76 -5.85 -15.96
N LYS A 465 1.40 -4.70 -15.67
CA LYS A 465 2.45 -4.13 -16.52
C LYS A 465 3.62 -5.10 -16.68
N ALA A 466 4.00 -5.76 -15.59
CA ALA A 466 4.97 -6.85 -15.54
C ALA A 466 4.73 -7.73 -14.29
N PRO A 467 5.05 -9.02 -14.35
CA PRO A 467 5.00 -9.88 -13.18
C PRO A 467 6.12 -9.53 -12.18
N VAL A 468 5.82 -9.68 -10.89
CA VAL A 468 6.71 -9.35 -9.77
C VAL A 468 7.08 -10.61 -9.01
N SER A 469 8.35 -10.75 -8.67
CA SER A 469 8.84 -11.71 -7.68
C SER A 469 9.46 -11.01 -6.47
N GLY A 470 9.65 -11.75 -5.38
CA GLY A 470 10.29 -11.25 -4.18
C GLY A 470 11.23 -12.28 -3.55
N ILE A 471 12.30 -11.79 -2.93
CA ILE A 471 13.29 -12.61 -2.21
C ILE A 471 13.67 -11.95 -0.89
N ALA A 472 14.02 -12.77 0.10
CA ALA A 472 14.65 -12.32 1.34
C ALA A 472 16.11 -12.80 1.37
N MET A 473 16.99 -11.84 1.63
CA MET A 473 18.42 -12.03 1.76
C MET A 473 18.81 -11.95 3.24
N GLY A 474 19.83 -12.69 3.62
CA GLY A 474 20.44 -12.64 4.94
C GLY A 474 21.90 -12.27 4.88
N LEU A 475 22.46 -12.01 6.03
CA LEU A 475 23.88 -11.78 6.24
C LEU A 475 24.36 -12.51 7.49
N ILE A 476 25.51 -13.13 7.38
CA ILE A 476 26.28 -13.63 8.53
C ILE A 476 27.64 -12.92 8.48
N LYS A 477 27.98 -12.22 9.57
CA LYS A 477 29.25 -11.51 9.74
C LYS A 477 29.70 -11.66 11.20
N ASN A 478 30.93 -12.14 11.43
CA ASN A 478 31.44 -12.18 12.80
C ASN A 478 32.05 -10.84 13.21
N PRO A 479 31.77 -10.35 14.43
CA PRO A 479 32.39 -9.14 14.96
C PRO A 479 33.92 -9.23 14.91
N GLY A 480 34.58 -8.19 14.38
CA GLY A 480 36.04 -8.11 14.29
C GLY A 480 36.69 -8.94 13.18
N GLU A 481 35.90 -9.58 12.33
CA GLU A 481 36.38 -10.30 11.15
C GLU A 481 35.90 -9.65 9.85
N ASP A 482 36.75 -9.68 8.81
CA ASP A 482 36.36 -9.20 7.45
C ASP A 482 35.54 -10.24 6.70
N LYS A 483 35.44 -11.49 7.23
CA LYS A 483 34.71 -12.59 6.61
C LYS A 483 33.20 -12.43 6.83
N TYR A 484 32.45 -12.47 5.74
CA TYR A 484 30.98 -12.41 5.73
C TYR A 484 30.39 -13.32 4.66
N ALA A 485 29.13 -13.71 4.82
CA ALA A 485 28.36 -14.46 3.85
C ALA A 485 26.98 -13.80 3.64
N VAL A 486 26.66 -13.48 2.38
CA VAL A 486 25.31 -13.05 1.98
C VAL A 486 24.52 -14.28 1.56
N LEU A 487 23.32 -14.47 2.13
CA LEU A 487 22.49 -15.64 1.94
C LEU A 487 21.25 -15.28 1.10
N SER A 488 20.99 -16.04 0.04
CA SER A 488 19.74 -15.95 -0.72
C SER A 488 18.65 -16.82 -0.12
N ASP A 489 17.41 -16.36 -0.11
CA ASP A 489 16.25 -17.13 0.37
C ASP A 489 16.47 -17.73 1.75
N ILE A 490 16.50 -16.86 2.76
CA ILE A 490 16.78 -17.26 4.15
C ILE A 490 15.67 -18.07 4.78
N LEU A 491 16.07 -19.01 5.64
CA LEU A 491 15.21 -19.74 6.56
C LEU A 491 14.81 -18.85 7.76
N GLY A 492 13.78 -19.27 8.51
CA GLY A 492 13.40 -18.61 9.75
C GLY A 492 14.53 -18.57 10.78
N ASP A 493 15.29 -19.67 10.93
CA ASP A 493 16.43 -19.76 11.84
C ASP A 493 17.56 -18.82 11.38
N GLU A 494 17.80 -18.71 10.07
CA GLU A 494 18.82 -17.80 9.52
C GLU A 494 18.42 -16.32 9.63
N ASP A 495 17.12 -15.99 9.58
CA ASP A 495 16.62 -14.66 9.93
C ASP A 495 16.86 -14.37 11.43
N HIS A 496 16.51 -15.31 12.31
CA HIS A 496 16.62 -15.12 13.75
C HIS A 496 18.08 -14.99 14.23
N LEU A 497 18.95 -15.85 13.74
CA LEU A 497 20.37 -15.93 14.16
C LEU A 497 21.31 -15.07 13.29
N GLY A 498 20.82 -14.49 12.22
CA GLY A 498 21.59 -13.65 11.28
C GLY A 498 21.65 -12.18 11.66
N ASP A 499 22.43 -11.42 10.88
CA ASP A 499 22.73 -10.01 11.11
C ASP A 499 21.88 -9.06 10.22
N MET A 500 21.18 -9.58 9.21
CA MET A 500 20.34 -8.81 8.30
C MET A 500 19.15 -9.64 7.81
N ASP A 501 17.98 -9.02 7.71
CA ASP A 501 16.84 -9.44 6.90
C ASP A 501 16.58 -8.39 5.84
N PHE A 502 16.91 -8.69 4.59
CA PHE A 502 16.80 -7.77 3.48
C PHE A 502 15.88 -8.32 2.40
N LYS A 503 14.68 -7.75 2.29
CA LYS A 503 13.66 -8.14 1.32
C LYS A 503 13.65 -7.17 0.14
N THR A 504 13.60 -7.72 -1.07
CA THR A 504 13.43 -6.96 -2.30
C THR A 504 12.37 -7.59 -3.18
N THR A 505 11.53 -6.75 -3.76
CA THR A 505 10.57 -7.14 -4.80
C THR A 505 10.90 -6.42 -6.09
N GLY A 506 10.56 -7.01 -7.22
CA GLY A 506 10.78 -6.35 -8.50
C GLY A 506 10.39 -7.19 -9.70
N THR A 507 10.37 -6.52 -10.84
CA THR A 507 10.23 -7.10 -12.18
C THR A 507 11.60 -7.40 -12.77
N LEU A 508 11.65 -7.84 -14.02
CA LEU A 508 12.91 -7.96 -14.75
C LEU A 508 13.60 -6.60 -15.01
N LYS A 509 12.86 -5.49 -14.95
CA LYS A 509 13.41 -4.15 -15.23
C LYS A 509 14.05 -3.52 -14.00
N GLY A 510 13.45 -3.71 -12.81
CA GLY A 510 13.96 -3.08 -11.60
C GLY A 510 13.14 -3.40 -10.35
N LEU A 511 13.51 -2.72 -9.28
CA LEU A 511 12.91 -2.85 -7.95
C LEU A 511 11.52 -2.21 -7.88
N THR A 512 10.59 -2.82 -7.16
CA THR A 512 9.25 -2.25 -6.86
C THR A 512 9.05 -1.96 -5.38
N ALA A 513 9.66 -2.72 -4.47
CA ALA A 513 9.70 -2.39 -3.05
C ALA A 513 10.91 -3.02 -2.37
N THR A 514 11.26 -2.45 -1.21
CA THR A 514 12.33 -2.97 -0.37
C THR A 514 12.00 -2.80 1.11
N GLN A 515 12.52 -3.74 1.92
CA GLN A 515 12.53 -3.64 3.38
C GLN A 515 13.81 -4.27 3.89
N MET A 516 14.57 -3.54 4.71
CA MET A 516 15.81 -4.01 5.30
C MET A 516 15.82 -3.76 6.80
N ASP A 517 16.12 -4.79 7.56
CA ASP A 517 16.37 -4.76 9.00
C ASP A 517 17.79 -5.25 9.25
N ILE A 518 18.58 -4.44 9.97
CA ILE A 518 19.94 -4.75 10.36
C ILE A 518 19.97 -5.03 11.85
N LYS A 519 20.65 -6.11 12.24
CA LYS A 519 20.75 -6.59 13.63
C LYS A 519 22.18 -6.54 14.16
N CYS A 520 23.10 -5.92 13.43
CA CYS A 520 24.50 -5.70 13.80
C CYS A 520 24.80 -4.20 13.77
N ASP A 521 26.03 -3.81 14.09
CA ASP A 521 26.49 -2.41 14.15
C ASP A 521 26.48 -1.67 12.80
N GLY A 522 25.92 -2.30 11.76
CA GLY A 522 25.73 -1.74 10.43
C GLY A 522 26.48 -2.45 9.32
N LEU A 523 26.23 -2.03 8.09
CA LEU A 523 26.75 -2.64 6.87
C LEU A 523 27.52 -1.62 6.03
N SER A 524 28.62 -2.10 5.43
CA SER A 524 29.30 -1.32 4.40
C SER A 524 28.50 -1.29 3.09
N TYR A 525 28.70 -0.25 2.30
CA TYR A 525 28.06 -0.14 0.98
C TYR A 525 28.47 -1.27 0.03
N GLU A 526 29.67 -1.83 0.18
CA GLU A 526 30.13 -3.00 -0.58
C GLU A 526 29.28 -4.25 -0.29
N ILE A 527 28.96 -4.50 0.97
CA ILE A 527 28.08 -5.62 1.37
C ILE A 527 26.68 -5.40 0.81
N LEU A 528 26.15 -4.17 0.88
CA LEU A 528 24.84 -3.83 0.33
C LEU A 528 24.78 -4.02 -1.19
N GLU A 529 25.81 -3.58 -1.92
CA GLU A 529 25.91 -3.78 -3.37
C GLU A 529 25.92 -5.26 -3.74
N LYS A 530 26.71 -6.06 -3.03
CA LYS A 530 26.75 -7.51 -3.22
C LYS A 530 25.40 -8.17 -2.90
N ALA A 531 24.74 -7.77 -1.80
CA ALA A 531 23.42 -8.27 -1.42
C ALA A 531 22.36 -7.94 -2.48
N LEU A 532 22.37 -6.72 -3.02
CA LEU A 532 21.46 -6.30 -4.09
C LEU A 532 21.70 -7.08 -5.40
N ALA A 533 22.96 -7.27 -5.80
CA ALA A 533 23.29 -8.05 -7.00
C ALA A 533 22.83 -9.51 -6.86
N GLN A 534 23.06 -10.12 -5.69
CA GLN A 534 22.63 -11.48 -5.40
C GLN A 534 21.10 -11.60 -5.30
N ALA A 535 20.43 -10.59 -4.72
CA ALA A 535 18.96 -10.50 -4.64
C ALA A 535 18.35 -10.41 -6.04
N LYS A 536 18.96 -9.64 -6.95
CA LYS A 536 18.51 -9.54 -8.35
C LYS A 536 18.52 -10.89 -9.03
N ALA A 537 19.65 -11.60 -8.99
CA ALA A 537 19.77 -12.94 -9.56
C ALA A 537 18.74 -13.91 -8.96
N GLY A 538 18.50 -13.83 -7.65
CA GLY A 538 17.49 -14.63 -6.96
C GLY A 538 16.07 -14.31 -7.40
N ARG A 539 15.69 -13.03 -7.55
CA ARG A 539 14.38 -12.62 -8.05
C ARG A 539 14.14 -13.08 -9.49
N GLU A 540 15.15 -12.95 -10.35
CA GLU A 540 15.09 -13.43 -11.74
C GLU A 540 14.86 -14.94 -11.81
N HIS A 541 15.54 -15.73 -10.95
CA HIS A 541 15.33 -17.18 -10.84
C HIS A 541 13.89 -17.50 -10.38
N ILE A 542 13.43 -16.88 -9.28
CA ILE A 542 12.07 -17.10 -8.75
C ILE A 542 11.01 -16.73 -9.80
N LEU A 543 11.19 -15.62 -10.48
CA LEU A 543 10.28 -15.19 -11.55
C LEU A 543 10.27 -16.21 -12.71
N GLY A 544 11.43 -16.74 -13.10
CA GLY A 544 11.53 -17.78 -14.11
C GLY A 544 10.76 -19.05 -13.73
N GLU A 545 10.78 -19.47 -12.45
CA GLU A 545 10.00 -20.61 -11.97
C GLU A 545 8.48 -20.31 -11.97
N MET A 546 8.07 -19.12 -11.56
CA MET A 546 6.66 -18.69 -11.60
C MET A 546 6.10 -18.68 -13.03
N MET A 547 6.89 -18.21 -14.00
CA MET A 547 6.49 -18.12 -15.41
C MET A 547 6.31 -19.48 -16.08
N LYS A 548 6.86 -20.56 -15.54
CA LYS A 548 6.57 -21.93 -16.01
C LYS A 548 5.11 -22.33 -15.74
N THR A 549 4.50 -21.76 -14.71
CA THR A 549 3.10 -22.04 -14.34
C THR A 549 2.14 -21.09 -15.05
N MET A 550 2.48 -19.81 -15.14
CA MET A 550 1.66 -18.79 -15.80
C MET A 550 2.56 -17.64 -16.27
N ASP A 551 2.72 -17.45 -17.58
CA ASP A 551 3.62 -16.48 -18.19
C ASP A 551 2.91 -15.20 -18.66
N HIS A 552 1.57 -15.21 -18.70
CA HIS A 552 0.74 -14.04 -19.03
C HIS A 552 -0.60 -14.09 -18.27
N PRO A 553 -1.24 -12.95 -18.02
CA PRO A 553 -2.58 -12.88 -17.44
C PRO A 553 -3.61 -13.58 -18.31
N ARG A 554 -4.68 -14.12 -17.71
CA ARG A 554 -5.81 -14.68 -18.48
C ARG A 554 -6.40 -13.63 -19.41
N GLU A 555 -6.71 -14.03 -20.62
CA GLU A 555 -7.32 -13.15 -21.63
C GLU A 555 -8.78 -12.78 -21.30
N ASP A 556 -9.50 -13.63 -20.57
CA ASP A 556 -10.87 -13.39 -20.15
C ASP A 556 -11.11 -13.76 -18.69
N TYR A 557 -12.05 -13.09 -18.06
CA TYR A 557 -12.45 -13.32 -16.67
C TYR A 557 -13.25 -14.63 -16.53
N LYS A 558 -13.25 -15.21 -15.32
CA LYS A 558 -14.13 -16.31 -15.00
C LYS A 558 -15.61 -15.89 -15.16
N PRO A 559 -16.53 -16.85 -15.47
CA PRO A 559 -17.93 -16.51 -15.77
C PRO A 559 -18.68 -15.73 -14.69
N HIS A 560 -18.31 -15.90 -13.44
CA HIS A 560 -18.94 -15.26 -12.28
C HIS A 560 -18.29 -13.92 -11.88
N VAL A 561 -17.25 -13.48 -12.57
CA VAL A 561 -16.65 -12.16 -12.33
C VAL A 561 -17.57 -11.08 -12.87
N PRO A 562 -17.94 -10.07 -12.05
CA PRO A 562 -18.72 -8.93 -12.54
C PRO A 562 -17.99 -8.26 -13.70
N ARG A 563 -18.68 -8.08 -14.81
CA ARG A 563 -18.12 -7.37 -15.96
C ARG A 563 -18.33 -5.87 -15.78
N ILE A 564 -17.33 -5.09 -16.17
CA ILE A 564 -17.38 -3.62 -16.14
C ILE A 564 -17.08 -3.09 -17.53
N GLU A 565 -17.96 -2.23 -18.04
CA GLU A 565 -17.70 -1.39 -19.22
C GLU A 565 -17.60 0.07 -18.76
N ALA A 566 -16.49 0.71 -19.08
CA ALA A 566 -16.25 2.11 -18.77
C ALA A 566 -16.14 2.93 -20.07
N PHE A 567 -16.85 4.07 -20.12
CA PHE A 567 -16.77 5.00 -21.25
C PHE A 567 -17.10 6.42 -20.81
N ASN A 568 -16.71 7.40 -21.62
CA ASN A 568 -16.93 8.80 -21.34
C ASN A 568 -18.13 9.33 -22.09
N ILE A 569 -18.87 10.24 -21.47
CA ILE A 569 -19.93 11.03 -22.09
C ILE A 569 -19.62 12.53 -21.95
N PRO A 570 -20.13 13.40 -22.84
CA PRO A 570 -20.03 14.84 -22.65
C PRO A 570 -20.71 15.27 -21.35
N LYS A 571 -20.09 16.21 -20.62
CA LYS A 571 -20.54 16.69 -19.31
C LYS A 571 -22.03 17.13 -19.30
N GLU A 572 -22.49 17.73 -20.38
CA GLU A 572 -23.87 18.21 -20.55
C GLU A 572 -24.93 17.10 -20.45
N PHE A 573 -24.57 15.85 -20.73
CA PHE A 573 -25.49 14.71 -20.64
C PHE A 573 -25.54 14.02 -19.27
N ILE A 574 -24.66 14.37 -18.34
CA ILE A 574 -24.66 13.77 -16.99
C ILE A 574 -26.04 13.91 -16.34
N GLY A 575 -26.60 15.13 -16.38
CA GLY A 575 -27.93 15.38 -15.83
C GLY A 575 -29.06 14.61 -16.51
N ALA A 576 -28.96 14.38 -17.82
CA ALA A 576 -29.94 13.62 -18.59
C ALA A 576 -29.90 12.11 -18.25
N VAL A 577 -28.72 11.56 -18.05
CA VAL A 577 -28.54 10.15 -17.66
C VAL A 577 -28.98 9.90 -16.22
N ILE A 578 -28.70 10.81 -15.30
CA ILE A 578 -29.12 10.70 -13.90
C ILE A 578 -30.65 10.91 -13.80
N GLY A 579 -31.18 11.90 -14.50
CA GLY A 579 -32.59 12.29 -14.45
C GLY A 579 -33.02 13.00 -13.16
N PRO A 580 -34.22 13.58 -13.09
CA PRO A 580 -34.74 14.26 -11.92
C PRO A 580 -34.77 13.34 -10.69
N GLY A 581 -34.01 13.71 -9.65
CA GLY A 581 -33.89 12.90 -8.42
C GLY A 581 -33.34 11.48 -8.62
N GLY A 582 -32.57 11.25 -9.69
CA GLY A 582 -31.95 9.94 -9.99
C GLY A 582 -32.89 8.92 -10.62
N LYS A 583 -34.12 9.29 -11.00
CA LYS A 583 -35.16 8.35 -11.49
C LYS A 583 -34.78 7.61 -12.77
N ILE A 584 -34.06 8.25 -13.69
CA ILE A 584 -33.68 7.62 -14.96
C ILE A 584 -32.60 6.57 -14.73
N ILE A 585 -31.55 6.90 -13.99
CA ILE A 585 -30.48 5.94 -13.70
C ILE A 585 -30.99 4.77 -12.86
N GLN A 586 -31.85 5.03 -11.86
CA GLN A 586 -32.47 3.97 -11.05
C GLN A 586 -33.36 3.05 -11.90
N GLY A 587 -34.18 3.61 -12.78
CA GLY A 587 -35.01 2.84 -13.68
C GLY A 587 -34.17 1.98 -14.65
N MET A 588 -33.07 2.51 -15.20
CA MET A 588 -32.15 1.72 -16.02
C MET A 588 -31.53 0.56 -15.23
N GLN A 589 -31.12 0.80 -13.98
CA GLN A 589 -30.54 -0.23 -13.12
C GLN A 589 -31.55 -1.32 -12.76
N GLU A 590 -32.79 -0.94 -12.43
CA GLU A 590 -33.87 -1.90 -12.14
C GLU A 590 -34.24 -2.75 -13.35
N GLU A 591 -34.32 -2.17 -14.55
CA GLU A 591 -34.69 -2.87 -15.76
C GLU A 591 -33.61 -3.79 -16.31
N THR A 592 -32.34 -3.43 -16.14
CA THR A 592 -31.20 -4.16 -16.73
C THR A 592 -30.50 -5.07 -15.72
N GLY A 593 -30.72 -4.86 -14.41
CA GLY A 593 -29.96 -5.52 -13.36
C GLY A 593 -28.50 -5.08 -13.25
N ALA A 594 -28.13 -4.00 -13.96
CA ALA A 594 -26.79 -3.45 -13.93
C ALA A 594 -26.66 -2.35 -12.87
N THR A 595 -25.46 -2.19 -12.32
CA THR A 595 -25.11 -1.04 -11.48
C THR A 595 -24.41 0.01 -12.36
N ILE A 596 -24.87 1.26 -12.29
CA ILE A 596 -24.34 2.37 -13.11
C ILE A 596 -23.79 3.43 -12.17
N THR A 597 -22.51 3.79 -12.32
CA THR A 597 -21.89 4.91 -11.61
C THR A 597 -21.47 5.99 -12.60
N ILE A 598 -21.66 7.26 -12.22
CA ILE A 598 -21.29 8.43 -13.02
C ILE A 598 -20.47 9.38 -12.16
N GLU A 599 -19.34 9.81 -12.69
CA GLU A 599 -18.47 10.80 -12.06
C GLU A 599 -18.12 11.90 -13.05
N GLU A 600 -18.18 13.16 -12.61
CA GLU A 600 -17.65 14.28 -13.37
C GLU A 600 -16.16 14.43 -13.08
N ALA A 601 -15.30 14.20 -14.07
CA ALA A 601 -13.87 14.40 -13.99
C ALA A 601 -13.32 14.86 -15.34
N ASP A 602 -12.31 15.72 -15.34
CA ASP A 602 -11.61 16.20 -16.55
C ASP A 602 -12.55 16.83 -17.61
N GLY A 603 -13.69 17.40 -17.19
CA GLY A 603 -14.67 18.03 -18.09
C GLY A 603 -15.57 17.05 -18.84
N VAL A 604 -15.54 15.77 -18.50
CA VAL A 604 -16.40 14.71 -19.05
C VAL A 604 -17.14 13.96 -17.95
N GLY A 605 -18.22 13.28 -18.28
CA GLY A 605 -18.88 12.29 -17.41
C GLY A 605 -18.25 10.92 -17.64
N LYS A 606 -17.51 10.42 -16.66
CA LYS A 606 -16.98 9.05 -16.67
C LYS A 606 -18.07 8.10 -16.17
N ILE A 607 -18.51 7.19 -17.03
CA ILE A 607 -19.52 6.18 -16.70
C ILE A 607 -18.85 4.83 -16.54
N GLN A 608 -19.24 4.12 -15.48
CA GLN A 608 -18.97 2.69 -15.28
C GLN A 608 -20.29 1.94 -15.19
N VAL A 609 -20.46 0.91 -16.01
CA VAL A 609 -21.58 -0.02 -15.99
C VAL A 609 -21.05 -1.40 -15.56
N SER A 610 -21.54 -1.95 -14.46
CA SER A 610 -21.16 -3.25 -13.97
C SER A 610 -22.36 -4.17 -13.85
N ALA A 611 -22.23 -5.43 -14.28
CA ALA A 611 -23.27 -6.44 -14.17
C ALA A 611 -22.69 -7.85 -14.13
N PRO A 612 -23.46 -8.84 -13.61
CA PRO A 612 -23.01 -10.23 -13.54
C PRO A 612 -22.88 -10.91 -14.91
N ASN A 613 -23.50 -10.37 -15.98
CA ASN A 613 -23.46 -10.93 -17.30
C ASN A 613 -23.38 -9.85 -18.41
N LYS A 614 -22.96 -10.26 -19.59
CA LYS A 614 -22.77 -9.34 -20.72
C LYS A 614 -24.10 -8.75 -21.24
N GLU A 615 -25.17 -9.52 -21.20
CA GLU A 615 -26.48 -9.08 -21.70
C GLU A 615 -27.01 -7.88 -20.91
N SER A 616 -26.88 -7.89 -19.59
CA SER A 616 -27.23 -6.75 -18.73
C SER A 616 -26.39 -5.51 -19.00
N ILE A 617 -25.09 -5.68 -19.25
CA ILE A 617 -24.21 -4.57 -19.61
C ILE A 617 -24.61 -3.97 -20.95
N ASP A 618 -24.70 -4.81 -21.98
CA ASP A 618 -25.06 -4.37 -23.34
C ASP A 618 -26.40 -3.60 -23.34
N ALA A 619 -27.39 -4.10 -22.56
CA ALA A 619 -28.67 -3.43 -22.40
C ALA A 619 -28.56 -2.06 -21.70
N ALA A 620 -27.78 -1.97 -20.62
CA ALA A 620 -27.58 -0.71 -19.91
C ALA A 620 -26.78 0.31 -20.74
N VAL A 621 -25.70 -0.14 -21.39
CA VAL A 621 -24.88 0.68 -22.27
C VAL A 621 -25.69 1.21 -23.45
N ALA A 622 -26.51 0.35 -24.08
CA ALA A 622 -27.39 0.76 -25.18
C ALA A 622 -28.38 1.85 -24.73
N LYS A 623 -28.97 1.75 -23.55
CA LYS A 623 -29.87 2.78 -22.99
C LYS A 623 -29.13 4.09 -22.72
N ILE A 624 -27.95 4.05 -22.14
CA ILE A 624 -27.15 5.25 -21.89
C ILE A 624 -26.74 5.91 -23.23
N ARG A 625 -26.24 5.11 -24.18
CA ARG A 625 -25.87 5.62 -25.51
C ARG A 625 -27.04 6.26 -26.25
N ALA A 626 -28.24 5.70 -26.10
CA ALA A 626 -29.44 6.29 -26.68
C ALA A 626 -29.78 7.68 -26.12
N ILE A 627 -29.58 7.88 -24.81
CA ILE A 627 -29.78 9.19 -24.15
C ILE A 627 -28.72 10.21 -24.59
N VAL A 628 -27.48 9.77 -24.77
CA VAL A 628 -26.34 10.63 -25.12
C VAL A 628 -26.20 10.87 -26.59
N ALA A 629 -26.89 10.08 -27.44
CA ALA A 629 -26.82 10.20 -28.90
C ALA A 629 -27.21 11.61 -29.35
N ILE A 630 -26.38 12.24 -30.17
CA ILE A 630 -26.64 13.55 -30.77
C ILE A 630 -27.34 13.33 -32.08
N PRO A 631 -28.52 13.98 -32.35
CA PRO A 631 -29.21 13.85 -33.61
C PRO A 631 -28.36 14.42 -34.75
N GLU A 632 -28.27 13.68 -35.86
CA GLU A 632 -27.55 14.12 -37.06
C GLU A 632 -28.50 14.68 -38.09
N VAL A 633 -28.14 15.87 -38.65
CA VAL A 633 -28.91 16.50 -39.69
C VAL A 633 -28.82 15.66 -40.98
N GLY A 634 -29.97 15.31 -41.54
CA GLY A 634 -30.07 14.49 -42.74
C GLY A 634 -30.45 13.02 -42.48
N GLU A 635 -30.37 12.56 -41.24
CA GLU A 635 -30.75 11.20 -40.82
C GLU A 635 -32.27 11.05 -40.67
N VAL A 636 -32.76 9.81 -40.83
CA VAL A 636 -34.17 9.41 -40.71
C VAL A 636 -34.37 8.69 -39.37
N TYR A 637 -35.37 9.13 -38.64
CA TYR A 637 -35.70 8.60 -37.31
C TYR A 637 -37.12 8.05 -37.26
N ASP A 638 -37.34 6.95 -36.56
CA ASP A 638 -38.66 6.46 -36.19
C ASP A 638 -39.19 7.28 -35.04
N ALA A 639 -40.17 8.11 -35.28
CA ALA A 639 -40.72 9.02 -34.29
C ALA A 639 -42.12 8.59 -33.82
N LYS A 640 -42.44 8.88 -32.56
CA LYS A 640 -43.74 8.65 -31.96
C LYS A 640 -44.43 10.01 -31.72
N VAL A 641 -45.70 10.12 -32.16
CA VAL A 641 -46.50 11.34 -31.93
C VAL A 641 -46.89 11.45 -30.46
N ILE A 642 -46.44 12.53 -29.79
CA ILE A 642 -46.75 12.79 -28.36
C ILE A 642 -48.00 13.63 -28.22
N SER A 643 -48.12 14.72 -29.02
CA SER A 643 -49.26 15.62 -28.96
C SER A 643 -49.54 16.29 -30.29
N ILE A 644 -50.82 16.58 -30.58
CA ILE A 644 -51.27 17.20 -31.79
C ILE A 644 -51.70 18.64 -31.49
N MET A 645 -51.24 19.60 -32.31
CA MET A 645 -51.52 21.02 -32.22
C MET A 645 -52.07 21.54 -33.57
N PRO A 646 -52.78 22.66 -33.62
CA PRO A 646 -53.31 23.19 -34.87
C PRO A 646 -52.26 23.49 -35.98
N TYR A 647 -50.99 23.64 -35.58
CA TYR A 647 -49.90 23.99 -36.49
C TYR A 647 -48.94 22.83 -36.78
N GLY A 648 -49.19 21.61 -36.24
CA GLY A 648 -48.34 20.44 -36.41
C GLY A 648 -48.46 19.47 -35.23
N CYS A 649 -47.59 18.49 -35.16
CA CYS A 649 -47.51 17.59 -34.03
C CYS A 649 -46.10 17.56 -33.41
N PHE A 650 -46.03 17.38 -32.09
CA PHE A 650 -44.78 17.08 -31.42
C PHE A 650 -44.54 15.59 -31.48
N VAL A 651 -43.35 15.24 -31.91
CA VAL A 651 -42.93 13.84 -32.04
C VAL A 651 -41.64 13.62 -31.26
N GLU A 652 -41.58 12.52 -30.52
CA GLU A 652 -40.37 12.02 -29.96
C GLU A 652 -39.67 11.15 -31.01
N PHE A 653 -38.55 11.64 -31.52
CA PHE A 653 -37.78 10.96 -32.55
C PHE A 653 -36.50 10.31 -32.08
N MET A 654 -36.09 10.61 -30.82
CA MET A 654 -35.04 9.93 -30.06
C MET A 654 -35.42 9.95 -28.58
N PRO A 655 -34.90 9.06 -27.72
CA PRO A 655 -35.19 9.05 -26.31
C PRO A 655 -34.95 10.42 -25.67
N SER A 656 -36.01 10.96 -25.01
CA SER A 656 -36.03 12.31 -24.39
C SER A 656 -35.78 13.48 -25.36
N LYS A 657 -35.92 13.29 -26.67
CA LYS A 657 -35.78 14.38 -27.66
C LYS A 657 -37.05 14.52 -28.50
N GLU A 658 -37.68 15.65 -28.28
CA GLU A 658 -38.93 16.03 -28.96
C GLU A 658 -38.65 17.08 -30.03
N GLY A 659 -39.30 16.95 -31.13
CA GLY A 659 -39.25 17.92 -32.22
C GLY A 659 -40.64 18.26 -32.76
N LEU A 660 -40.78 19.49 -33.25
CA LEU A 660 -41.99 19.88 -33.94
C LEU A 660 -41.97 19.42 -35.39
N LEU A 661 -42.90 18.53 -35.75
CA LEU A 661 -43.24 18.23 -37.13
C LEU A 661 -44.35 19.19 -37.54
N HIS A 662 -43.96 20.30 -38.20
CA HIS A 662 -44.90 21.33 -38.65
C HIS A 662 -45.85 20.77 -39.71
N ILE A 663 -47.12 21.22 -39.72
CA ILE A 663 -48.15 20.72 -40.63
C ILE A 663 -47.74 20.73 -42.11
N SER A 664 -46.94 21.72 -42.52
CA SER A 664 -46.38 21.82 -43.89
C SER A 664 -45.28 20.82 -44.21
N GLU A 665 -44.73 20.11 -43.17
CA GLU A 665 -43.69 19.10 -43.30
C GLU A 665 -44.24 17.66 -43.14
N ILE A 666 -45.58 17.52 -42.95
CA ILE A 666 -46.25 16.23 -42.86
C ILE A 666 -46.52 15.66 -44.27
N SER A 667 -47.10 16.46 -45.16
CA SER A 667 -47.48 16.03 -46.50
C SER A 667 -47.12 17.08 -47.57
N TRP A 668 -46.97 16.64 -48.82
CA TRP A 668 -46.84 17.51 -49.99
C TRP A 668 -48.12 18.25 -50.29
N ASN A 669 -49.30 17.69 -49.96
CA ASN A 669 -50.60 18.34 -50.07
C ASN A 669 -50.85 19.28 -48.91
N ARG A 670 -51.59 20.37 -49.17
CA ARG A 670 -51.96 21.30 -48.10
C ARG A 670 -53.00 20.64 -47.19
N LEU A 671 -52.67 20.55 -45.93
CA LEU A 671 -53.54 20.05 -44.86
C LEU A 671 -54.12 21.28 -44.12
N GLU A 672 -55.38 21.20 -43.73
CA GLU A 672 -56.02 22.19 -42.84
C GLU A 672 -55.90 21.75 -41.37
N SER A 673 -55.80 20.48 -41.11
CA SER A 673 -55.49 19.92 -39.76
C SER A 673 -54.57 18.71 -39.87
N VAL A 674 -53.86 18.35 -38.77
CA VAL A 674 -52.99 17.16 -38.72
C VAL A 674 -53.80 15.87 -38.82
N GLU A 675 -55.05 15.89 -38.38
CA GLU A 675 -55.99 14.75 -38.42
C GLU A 675 -56.37 14.35 -39.86
N GLU A 676 -56.36 15.31 -40.84
CA GLU A 676 -56.55 15.01 -42.26
C GLU A 676 -55.46 14.11 -42.85
N ALA A 677 -54.26 14.09 -42.27
CA ALA A 677 -53.21 13.16 -42.64
C ALA A 677 -53.41 11.75 -42.03
N GLY A 678 -54.46 11.55 -41.23
CA GLY A 678 -54.73 10.30 -40.52
C GLY A 678 -53.83 10.04 -39.33
N ILE A 679 -53.07 11.04 -38.84
CA ILE A 679 -52.13 10.92 -37.75
C ILE A 679 -52.87 11.15 -36.41
N LYS A 680 -52.63 10.23 -35.43
CA LYS A 680 -53.17 10.28 -34.07
C LYS A 680 -52.04 10.28 -33.04
N GLU A 681 -52.36 10.75 -31.84
CA GLU A 681 -51.44 10.64 -30.71
C GLU A 681 -51.11 9.16 -30.45
N GLY A 682 -49.84 8.87 -30.29
CA GLY A 682 -49.32 7.53 -30.13
C GLY A 682 -48.84 6.82 -31.41
N ASP A 683 -49.15 7.36 -32.59
CA ASP A 683 -48.75 6.80 -33.88
C ASP A 683 -47.23 6.88 -34.08
N LYS A 684 -46.70 5.88 -34.81
CA LYS A 684 -45.31 5.88 -35.23
C LYS A 684 -45.19 6.31 -36.65
N LEU A 685 -44.28 7.24 -36.95
CA LEU A 685 -44.00 7.71 -38.30
C LEU A 685 -42.50 8.00 -38.48
N GLN A 686 -42.04 7.88 -39.70
CA GLN A 686 -40.65 8.23 -39.99
C GLN A 686 -40.52 9.73 -40.27
N VAL A 687 -39.48 10.32 -39.67
CA VAL A 687 -39.16 11.73 -39.86
C VAL A 687 -37.67 11.91 -40.19
N LYS A 688 -37.39 12.83 -41.09
CA LYS A 688 -36.03 13.22 -41.40
C LYS A 688 -35.70 14.51 -40.67
N LEU A 689 -34.55 14.57 -39.98
CA LEU A 689 -34.06 15.80 -39.35
C LEU A 689 -33.46 16.72 -40.43
N LEU A 690 -34.09 17.84 -40.68
CA LEU A 690 -33.64 18.81 -41.69
C LEU A 690 -32.64 19.80 -41.19
N GLU A 691 -32.80 20.27 -39.93
CA GLU A 691 -32.02 21.36 -39.36
C GLU A 691 -32.12 21.34 -37.85
N ILE A 692 -31.03 21.77 -37.18
CA ILE A 692 -30.98 22.06 -35.73
C ILE A 692 -30.74 23.57 -35.63
N ASP A 693 -31.72 24.31 -35.09
CA ASP A 693 -31.57 25.74 -34.84
C ASP A 693 -30.51 25.99 -33.77
N GLN A 694 -29.38 26.52 -34.14
CA GLN A 694 -28.24 26.78 -33.22
C GLN A 694 -28.53 27.80 -32.12
N LYS A 695 -29.57 28.62 -32.25
CA LYS A 695 -29.93 29.64 -31.27
C LYS A 695 -30.94 29.12 -30.22
N THR A 696 -31.88 28.30 -30.67
CA THR A 696 -33.01 27.82 -29.85
C THR A 696 -32.91 26.35 -29.49
N GLY A 697 -31.97 25.60 -30.08
CA GLY A 697 -31.82 24.15 -29.93
C GLY A 697 -32.99 23.32 -30.50
N LYS A 698 -33.90 23.93 -31.27
CA LYS A 698 -35.10 23.26 -31.76
C LYS A 698 -34.80 22.44 -33.02
N PHE A 699 -35.41 21.26 -33.09
CA PHE A 699 -35.29 20.33 -34.21
C PHE A 699 -36.37 20.60 -35.25
N ARG A 700 -35.96 20.71 -36.50
CA ARG A 700 -36.88 20.83 -37.62
C ARG A 700 -36.97 19.48 -38.30
N LEU A 701 -38.14 18.87 -38.22
CA LEU A 701 -38.43 17.54 -38.74
C LEU A 701 -39.31 17.61 -39.99
N SER A 702 -39.17 16.64 -40.90
CA SER A 702 -40.02 16.49 -42.04
C SER A 702 -40.32 15.04 -42.35
N HIS A 703 -41.59 14.72 -42.49
CA HIS A 703 -42.07 13.43 -42.97
C HIS A 703 -42.25 13.43 -44.50
N LYS A 704 -42.72 14.54 -45.08
CA LYS A 704 -42.99 14.66 -46.52
C LYS A 704 -41.79 14.33 -47.40
N VAL A 705 -40.56 14.66 -46.97
CA VAL A 705 -39.34 14.37 -47.78
C VAL A 705 -39.05 12.90 -47.94
N LEU A 706 -39.70 12.03 -47.18
CA LEU A 706 -39.62 10.58 -47.20
C LEU A 706 -40.74 9.95 -48.08
N THR A 707 -41.72 10.75 -48.51
CA THR A 707 -42.82 10.29 -49.35
C THR A 707 -42.61 10.76 -50.78
N GLU A 708 -43.15 9.99 -51.76
CA GLU A 708 -43.03 10.36 -53.18
C GLU A 708 -43.74 11.70 -53.45
N LYS A 709 -43.03 12.56 -54.21
CA LYS A 709 -43.54 13.85 -54.59
C LYS A 709 -44.63 13.66 -55.64
N PRO A 710 -45.85 14.19 -55.45
CA PRO A 710 -46.92 14.04 -56.42
C PRO A 710 -46.55 14.63 -57.82
N GLU A 711 -46.96 13.96 -58.94
CA GLU A 711 -46.76 14.48 -60.29
C GLU A 711 -47.45 15.83 -60.47
N GLY A 712 -46.70 16.86 -60.91
CA GLY A 712 -47.24 18.21 -61.14
C GLY A 712 -47.13 19.19 -59.97
N TRP A 713 -46.43 18.83 -58.87
CA TRP A 713 -46.23 19.73 -57.76
C TRP A 713 -45.13 20.76 -58.05
N GLU A 714 -45.48 22.06 -58.08
CA GLU A 714 -44.57 23.21 -58.35
C GLU A 714 -44.27 23.90 -56.99
N GLU A 715 -42.98 24.21 -56.78
CA GLU A 715 -42.52 24.93 -55.60
C GLU A 715 -42.99 26.40 -55.68
N ARG A 716 -43.86 26.81 -54.75
CA ARG A 716 -44.30 28.20 -54.67
C ARG A 716 -43.17 29.08 -54.14
N PRO A 717 -42.87 30.25 -54.73
CA PRO A 717 -41.83 31.14 -54.30
C PRO A 717 -42.08 31.63 -52.88
N ALA A 718 -41.04 31.64 -52.07
CA ALA A 718 -41.06 32.05 -50.67
C ALA A 718 -41.67 33.46 -50.52
N ARG A 719 -42.68 33.63 -49.68
CA ARG A 719 -43.24 34.94 -49.29
C ARG A 719 -42.12 35.81 -48.76
N ARG A 720 -41.87 36.99 -49.42
CA ARG A 720 -40.98 38.03 -48.90
C ARG A 720 -41.35 38.41 -47.47
N PRO A 721 -40.40 38.62 -46.57
CA PRO A 721 -40.70 39.06 -45.21
C PRO A 721 -41.38 40.45 -45.24
N ARG A 722 -42.44 40.59 -44.49
CA ARG A 722 -43.18 41.89 -44.29
C ARG A 722 -42.18 42.86 -43.66
N ARG A 723 -41.97 44.02 -44.34
CA ARG A 723 -41.28 45.16 -43.76
C ARG A 723 -42.09 45.67 -42.56
N GLU A 724 -41.49 45.73 -41.39
CA GLU A 724 -41.98 46.52 -40.25
C GLU A 724 -41.63 48.00 -40.49
N ASP A 725 -42.57 48.76 -41.04
CA ASP A 725 -42.61 50.22 -40.96
C ASP A 725 -43.49 50.57 -39.77
N GLY A 726 -42.94 51.20 -38.77
CA GLY A 726 -43.69 51.63 -37.58
C GLY A 726 -42.85 52.47 -36.66
N GLU A 727 -42.53 53.70 -37.12
CA GLU A 727 -42.05 54.75 -36.23
C GLU A 727 -43.04 54.95 -35.04
N ARG A 728 -42.62 54.71 -33.82
CA ARG A 728 -43.30 55.15 -32.61
C ARG A 728 -42.64 56.44 -32.12
N ARG A 729 -43.45 57.55 -32.22
CA ARG A 729 -43.19 58.86 -31.59
C ARG A 729 -43.01 58.72 -30.06
N PRO A 730 -42.19 59.56 -29.41
CA PRO A 730 -41.96 59.53 -27.97
C PRO A 730 -43.13 60.12 -27.20
N ARG A 731 -43.56 59.47 -26.11
CA ARG A 731 -44.54 59.95 -25.16
C ARG A 731 -43.89 60.89 -24.16
N ARG A 732 -44.48 62.09 -24.03
CA ARG A 732 -44.13 63.16 -23.06
C ARG A 732 -44.25 62.64 -21.63
N GLU A 733 -43.25 62.96 -20.82
CA GLU A 733 -43.34 62.97 -19.34
C GLU A 733 -44.41 63.93 -18.88
N GLN A 734 -45.26 63.50 -17.94
CA GLN A 734 -45.93 64.39 -16.99
C GLN A 734 -45.49 64.00 -15.57
N ARG A 735 -44.96 64.99 -14.92
CA ARG A 735 -44.73 65.05 -13.46
C ARG A 735 -46.07 64.90 -12.69
N ASP A 736 -46.00 64.08 -11.63
CA ASP A 736 -46.18 64.53 -10.24
C ASP A 736 -45.66 63.46 -9.30
#